data_c3a1b24694c393f1420fdc2156b9d0e7
#
_entry.id   c3a1b24694c393f1420fdc2156b9d0e7
#
_cell.length_a   1.000
_cell.length_b   1.000
_cell.length_c   1.000
_cell.angle_alpha   90.00
_cell.angle_beta   90.00
_cell.angle_gamma   90.00
#
_symmetry.space_group_name_H-M   'P 1'
#
loop_
_entity.id
_entity.type
_entity.pdbx_description
1 polymer ?
#
loop_
_entity_poly.entity_id
_entity_poly.type
_entity_poly.pdbx_seq_one_letter_code
_entity_poly.pdbx_strand_id
1 'polypeptide(L)'
;MLRSVSRAVTVVLLGWGAMAGAQVGKVYTAADYAQAERWMDYNVNPLVYHTVKDPVWLDGRRFWYRDLGPDGMTYMLVDPAKRAKAPAFDQSKVAAALQAAVQSGKLALAPPLDAGHLLIDDLKLEDGDRVVLLRIGQVKVRCDLRAAGECKSVGDVLPETYDLSPDGKYGAFIRESNLWVRAVASGRETELTFDGVPDFGYATDNAGWTHSDKLMVMWSPDSKKIATFQQDQRKVGRMYLVNTTVGHAALESWPYPLAGDENVTMIERVIVDVDKRKVVRLKMAPDQHRSSLCDDVSCAGGHGWDDVQWSADSTHLAFISTSRDHQQEWLRVADAATGEVRDVMNEKVATYFESGNDKTENWRYLAASNEVLWFSERDNWGQLYLYDASTGKLKNQITRGEGNVTQVLRVDEKARVITFLAVGKEAGRDPYFVALYRVNFDGSGMKLLTPEDATHDVTFAPDGGAFVDVASTPATPQTTMVRDVDGNAVMDVARQDLGKLQAVGWKPLTPITVKARDGNTDLYGFLFRPTEFDAAKRYPIVDYVYPGPQTGSCGSRSFAAARRDLQSLADLGFVVVCIDGMGTPNRSKSFHDALYGDMADNTIPDQVAGIKQLAARYPWIDAERVGIYGHSGGGAATAAAMFHFPDFFKVGVSESGNHDNRVYEDDWAEKWLGLDKRNADGTTNYDSQANENFAKNLKGRLLLIHGTMDGNVPPNNTLLVVDALIKANKDFDLLMIPNAEHNYEAANPYVTRRRWDYFVRYLAGGVPPEEYQMKPWDRQQAARAQSVGQ
;
A
#
# COMPACT_ATOMS: atom_id res chain seq x y z
N MET A 1 -71.47 -32.01 67.48
CA MET A 1 -71.41 -30.57 67.85
C MET A 1 -70.22 -29.97 67.19
N LEU A 2 -70.50 -29.35 66.08
CA LEU A 2 -69.46 -28.69 65.27
C LEU A 2 -69.49 -27.18 65.56
N ARG A 3 -68.35 -26.61 65.91
CA ARG A 3 -68.14 -25.18 65.93
C ARG A 3 -67.34 -24.72 64.70
N SER A 4 -67.99 -23.91 63.88
CA SER A 4 -67.40 -23.23 62.77
C SER A 4 -66.49 -22.10 63.27
N VAL A 5 -65.27 -22.07 62.72
CA VAL A 5 -64.34 -20.93 62.84
C VAL A 5 -64.16 -20.27 61.49
N SER A 6 -64.66 -19.04 61.28
CA SER A 6 -64.42 -18.23 60.16
C SER A 6 -62.99 -17.64 60.22
N ARG A 7 -62.20 -17.91 59.20
CA ARG A 7 -60.92 -17.16 58.99
C ARG A 7 -61.15 -16.10 57.92
N ALA A 8 -60.90 -14.86 58.30
CA ALA A 8 -60.84 -13.79 57.35
C ALA A 8 -59.53 -13.85 56.54
N VAL A 9 -59.63 -13.82 55.20
CA VAL A 9 -58.49 -13.74 54.31
C VAL A 9 -58.22 -12.29 53.97
N THR A 10 -57.10 -11.79 54.45
CA THR A 10 -56.59 -10.42 54.10
C THR A 10 -55.85 -10.57 52.75
N VAL A 11 -56.42 -9.95 51.69
CA VAL A 11 -55.77 -9.86 50.39
C VAL A 11 -54.76 -8.72 50.47
N VAL A 12 -53.49 -9.03 50.41
CA VAL A 12 -52.40 -8.07 50.22
C VAL A 12 -52.23 -7.86 48.69
N LEU A 13 -52.62 -6.68 48.19
CA LEU A 13 -52.31 -6.23 46.85
C LEU A 13 -50.82 -5.88 46.77
N LEU A 14 -50.01 -6.81 46.27
CA LEU A 14 -48.65 -6.51 45.83
C LEU A 14 -48.71 -5.68 44.55
N GLY A 15 -48.29 -4.39 44.61
CA GLY A 15 -48.11 -3.55 43.48
C GLY A 15 -47.06 -4.14 42.49
N TRP A 16 -47.46 -4.36 41.27
CA TRP A 16 -46.54 -4.63 40.19
C TRP A 16 -45.73 -3.36 39.92
N GLY A 17 -44.49 -3.34 40.40
CA GLY A 17 -43.49 -2.40 39.90
C GLY A 17 -43.30 -2.64 38.41
N ALA A 18 -43.49 -1.60 37.61
CA ALA A 18 -43.17 -1.61 36.20
C ALA A 18 -41.70 -2.05 36.06
N MET A 19 -41.44 -3.27 35.60
CA MET A 19 -40.16 -3.60 35.03
C MET A 19 -40.02 -2.66 33.82
N ALA A 20 -39.06 -1.76 33.89
CA ALA A 20 -38.58 -1.06 32.72
C ALA A 20 -38.24 -2.10 31.67
N GLY A 21 -39.05 -2.20 30.62
CA GLY A 21 -38.79 -3.10 29.52
C GLY A 21 -37.42 -2.78 28.98
N ALA A 22 -36.51 -3.73 29.02
CA ALA A 22 -35.26 -3.61 28.27
C ALA A 22 -35.66 -3.29 26.83
N GLN A 23 -35.24 -2.12 26.33
CA GLN A 23 -35.52 -1.72 24.99
C GLN A 23 -34.82 -2.74 24.10
N VAL A 24 -35.61 -3.62 23.47
CA VAL A 24 -35.10 -4.61 22.52
C VAL A 24 -34.41 -3.83 21.42
N GLY A 25 -33.10 -4.00 21.30
CA GLY A 25 -32.32 -3.33 20.25
C GLY A 25 -32.88 -3.65 18.87
N LYS A 26 -32.57 -2.82 17.88
CA LYS A 26 -32.97 -3.05 16.48
C LYS A 26 -32.57 -4.46 16.04
N VAL A 27 -33.52 -5.22 15.50
CA VAL A 27 -33.23 -6.47 14.79
C VAL A 27 -32.88 -6.12 13.36
N TYR A 28 -31.63 -6.37 12.99
CA TYR A 28 -31.17 -6.14 11.63
C TYR A 28 -31.54 -7.34 10.75
N THR A 29 -31.94 -7.05 9.53
CA THR A 29 -32.34 -8.06 8.54
C THR A 29 -31.24 -8.25 7.51
N ALA A 30 -31.36 -9.31 6.70
CA ALA A 30 -30.50 -9.50 5.52
C ALA A 30 -30.60 -8.30 4.54
N ALA A 31 -31.75 -7.62 4.48
CA ALA A 31 -31.91 -6.43 3.65
C ALA A 31 -31.14 -5.22 4.18
N ASP A 32 -31.01 -5.05 5.52
CA ASP A 32 -30.18 -3.99 6.11
C ASP A 32 -28.69 -4.21 5.75
N TYR A 33 -28.22 -5.46 5.78
CA TYR A 33 -26.85 -5.80 5.41
C TYR A 33 -26.58 -5.68 3.92
N ALA A 34 -27.53 -6.10 3.07
CA ALA A 34 -27.45 -5.90 1.63
C ALA A 34 -27.42 -4.40 1.25
N GLN A 35 -28.18 -3.57 2.00
CA GLN A 35 -28.13 -2.12 1.86
C GLN A 35 -26.75 -1.54 2.23
N ALA A 36 -26.10 -2.07 3.27
CA ALA A 36 -24.75 -1.68 3.64
C ALA A 36 -23.72 -2.19 2.63
N GLU A 37 -23.82 -3.46 2.22
CA GLU A 37 -22.89 -4.10 1.27
C GLU A 37 -22.86 -3.40 -0.09
N ARG A 38 -23.92 -2.72 -0.48
CA ARG A 38 -23.96 -2.00 -1.77
C ARG A 38 -22.86 -0.92 -1.89
N TRP A 39 -22.27 -0.46 -0.76
CA TRP A 39 -21.18 0.53 -0.74
C TRP A 39 -19.80 -0.08 -0.79
N MET A 40 -19.69 -1.40 -0.88
CA MET A 40 -18.41 -2.05 -1.14
C MET A 40 -17.92 -1.71 -2.56
N ASP A 41 -16.60 -1.68 -2.72
CA ASP A 41 -15.91 -1.28 -3.96
C ASP A 41 -16.40 -2.03 -5.20
N TYR A 42 -16.58 -3.34 -5.11
CA TYR A 42 -17.09 -4.18 -6.19
C TYR A 42 -18.52 -3.85 -6.65
N ASN A 43 -19.27 -3.07 -5.88
CA ASN A 43 -20.59 -2.60 -6.25
C ASN A 43 -20.59 -1.16 -6.76
N VAL A 44 -19.73 -0.28 -6.22
CA VAL A 44 -19.76 1.15 -6.56
C VAL A 44 -18.75 1.57 -7.62
N ASN A 45 -17.56 0.93 -7.69
CA ASN A 45 -16.57 1.27 -8.70
C ASN A 45 -17.11 1.11 -10.15
N PRO A 46 -17.92 0.07 -10.48
CA PRO A 46 -18.51 -0.05 -11.81
C PRO A 46 -19.54 1.04 -12.16
N LEU A 47 -19.91 1.88 -11.19
CA LEU A 47 -20.86 2.99 -11.39
C LEU A 47 -20.16 4.34 -11.63
N VAL A 48 -18.83 4.36 -11.64
CA VAL A 48 -17.98 5.53 -11.90
C VAL A 48 -17.45 5.45 -13.32
N TYR A 49 -17.84 6.37 -14.16
CA TYR A 49 -17.45 6.38 -15.56
C TYR A 49 -16.39 7.43 -15.88
N HIS A 50 -15.69 7.23 -16.99
CA HIS A 50 -14.69 8.16 -17.52
C HIS A 50 -13.51 8.44 -16.58
N THR A 51 -13.09 7.41 -15.83
CA THR A 51 -11.87 7.44 -15.03
C THR A 51 -10.66 7.25 -15.93
N VAL A 52 -9.70 8.17 -15.86
CA VAL A 52 -8.38 7.98 -16.49
C VAL A 52 -7.42 7.46 -15.43
N LYS A 53 -6.89 6.28 -15.68
CA LYS A 53 -5.89 5.65 -14.81
C LYS A 53 -4.74 5.11 -15.64
N ASP A 54 -3.52 5.26 -15.13
CA ASP A 54 -2.29 4.75 -15.74
C ASP A 54 -2.21 5.03 -17.26
N PRO A 55 -2.27 6.31 -17.69
CA PRO A 55 -2.18 6.64 -19.11
C PRO A 55 -0.81 6.20 -19.64
N VAL A 56 -0.81 5.43 -20.74
CA VAL A 56 0.40 4.87 -21.34
C VAL A 56 0.79 5.67 -22.55
N TRP A 57 1.94 6.37 -22.48
CA TRP A 57 2.50 7.09 -23.61
C TRP A 57 3.04 6.11 -24.67
N LEU A 58 2.71 6.35 -25.93
CA LEU A 58 3.21 5.61 -27.07
C LEU A 58 4.53 6.24 -27.57
N ASP A 59 4.52 6.87 -28.70
CA ASP A 59 5.65 7.44 -29.44
C ASP A 59 6.19 8.80 -28.89
N GLY A 60 6.04 9.05 -27.60
CA GLY A 60 6.47 10.28 -26.91
C GLY A 60 5.53 11.48 -27.08
N ARG A 61 4.46 11.35 -27.86
CA ARG A 61 3.52 12.46 -28.13
C ARG A 61 2.06 12.08 -27.99
N ARG A 62 1.72 10.81 -28.05
CA ARG A 62 0.36 10.29 -27.92
C ARG A 62 0.33 9.28 -26.79
N PHE A 63 -0.79 9.20 -26.11
CA PHE A 63 -1.00 8.19 -25.09
C PHE A 63 -2.36 7.55 -25.24
N TRP A 64 -2.52 6.38 -24.68
CA TRP A 64 -3.82 5.72 -24.54
C TRP A 64 -4.16 5.49 -23.09
N TYR A 65 -5.44 5.34 -22.82
CA TYR A 65 -5.96 4.95 -21.51
C TYR A 65 -7.23 4.12 -21.67
N ARG A 66 -7.61 3.44 -20.59
CA ARG A 66 -8.87 2.71 -20.53
C ARG A 66 -9.96 3.66 -20.05
N ASP A 67 -11.07 3.69 -20.76
CA ASP A 67 -12.25 4.49 -20.44
C ASP A 67 -13.45 3.57 -20.19
N LEU A 68 -13.87 3.41 -18.94
CA LEU A 68 -15.11 2.71 -18.62
C LEU A 68 -16.29 3.64 -18.85
N GLY A 69 -17.13 3.29 -19.81
CA GLY A 69 -18.40 3.98 -20.08
C GLY A 69 -19.63 3.10 -19.82
N PRO A 70 -20.83 3.63 -20.07
CA PRO A 70 -22.08 2.87 -19.89
C PRO A 70 -22.16 1.58 -20.72
N ASP A 71 -21.49 1.55 -21.88
CA ASP A 71 -21.51 0.44 -22.82
C ASP A 71 -20.29 -0.51 -22.64
N GLY A 72 -19.50 -0.32 -21.59
CA GLY A 72 -18.32 -1.10 -21.27
C GLY A 72 -17.00 -0.35 -21.45
N MET A 73 -15.90 -1.07 -21.50
CA MET A 73 -14.53 -0.55 -21.60
C MET A 73 -14.18 -0.14 -23.02
N THR A 74 -13.63 1.05 -23.18
CA THR A 74 -13.10 1.57 -24.45
C THR A 74 -11.64 1.98 -24.27
N TYR A 75 -10.78 1.64 -25.23
CA TYR A 75 -9.38 2.08 -25.26
C TYR A 75 -9.30 3.38 -26.07
N MET A 76 -9.00 4.47 -25.36
CA MET A 76 -8.97 5.81 -25.94
C MET A 76 -7.54 6.21 -26.28
N LEU A 77 -7.33 6.74 -27.48
CA LEU A 77 -6.09 7.37 -27.93
C LEU A 77 -6.22 8.89 -27.86
N VAL A 78 -5.25 9.54 -27.27
CA VAL A 78 -5.17 11.00 -27.15
C VAL A 78 -3.96 11.50 -27.93
N ASP A 79 -4.17 12.50 -28.78
CA ASP A 79 -3.13 13.25 -29.50
C ASP A 79 -3.17 14.72 -29.03
N PRO A 80 -2.34 15.11 -28.04
CA PRO A 80 -2.35 16.46 -27.49
C PRO A 80 -1.98 17.53 -28.52
N ALA A 81 -1.12 17.20 -29.49
CA ALA A 81 -0.70 18.15 -30.53
C ALA A 81 -1.86 18.54 -31.45
N LYS A 82 -2.78 17.61 -31.69
CA LYS A 82 -4.01 17.85 -32.47
C LYS A 82 -5.21 18.24 -31.61
N ARG A 83 -5.06 18.20 -30.27
CA ARG A 83 -6.16 18.33 -29.30
C ARG A 83 -7.31 17.37 -29.63
N ALA A 84 -6.97 16.14 -29.98
CA ALA A 84 -7.90 15.13 -30.44
C ALA A 84 -7.93 13.91 -29.51
N LYS A 85 -9.12 13.35 -29.33
CA LYS A 85 -9.36 12.12 -28.59
C LYS A 85 -10.33 11.26 -29.40
N ALA A 86 -10.00 9.98 -29.57
CA ALA A 86 -10.80 9.00 -30.28
C ALA A 86 -10.52 7.58 -29.75
N PRO A 87 -11.39 6.58 -30.00
CA PRO A 87 -11.03 5.19 -29.79
C PRO A 87 -9.71 4.85 -30.49
N ALA A 88 -8.81 4.14 -29.79
CA ALA A 88 -7.49 3.77 -30.33
C ALA A 88 -7.59 2.88 -31.56
N PHE A 89 -8.66 2.09 -31.65
CA PHE A 89 -8.98 1.21 -32.77
C PHE A 89 -10.47 0.83 -32.76
N ASP A 90 -10.95 0.23 -33.83
CA ASP A 90 -12.29 -0.37 -33.90
C ASP A 90 -12.32 -1.64 -33.03
N GLN A 91 -12.77 -1.48 -31.79
CA GLN A 91 -12.75 -2.54 -30.78
C GLN A 91 -13.68 -3.70 -31.13
N SER A 92 -14.80 -3.43 -31.83
CA SER A 92 -15.72 -4.46 -32.28
C SER A 92 -15.10 -5.38 -33.34
N LYS A 93 -14.34 -4.78 -34.29
CA LYS A 93 -13.61 -5.56 -35.29
C LYS A 93 -12.49 -6.40 -34.66
N VAL A 94 -11.72 -5.82 -33.75
CA VAL A 94 -10.64 -6.55 -33.06
C VAL A 94 -11.23 -7.69 -32.22
N ALA A 95 -12.28 -7.46 -31.45
CA ALA A 95 -12.96 -8.49 -30.68
C ALA A 95 -13.47 -9.64 -31.56
N ALA A 96 -14.13 -9.33 -32.68
CA ALA A 96 -14.58 -10.35 -33.62
C ALA A 96 -13.43 -11.16 -34.24
N ALA A 97 -12.31 -10.49 -34.56
CA ALA A 97 -11.11 -11.14 -35.09
C ALA A 97 -10.42 -12.06 -34.06
N LEU A 98 -10.35 -11.62 -32.79
CA LEU A 98 -9.85 -12.44 -31.69
C LEU A 98 -10.72 -13.67 -31.46
N GLN A 99 -12.05 -13.52 -31.43
CA GLN A 99 -12.98 -14.63 -31.31
C GLN A 99 -12.82 -15.65 -32.45
N ALA A 100 -12.74 -15.18 -33.71
CA ALA A 100 -12.51 -16.04 -34.86
C ALA A 100 -11.16 -16.78 -34.79
N ALA A 101 -10.10 -16.11 -34.33
CA ALA A 101 -8.79 -16.72 -34.15
C ALA A 101 -8.80 -17.78 -33.02
N VAL A 102 -9.51 -17.56 -31.94
CA VAL A 102 -9.70 -18.53 -30.84
C VAL A 102 -10.54 -19.72 -31.34
N GLN A 103 -11.65 -19.49 -32.03
CA GLN A 103 -12.51 -20.56 -32.58
C GLN A 103 -11.78 -21.44 -33.61
N SER A 104 -10.86 -20.85 -34.37
CA SER A 104 -10.05 -21.59 -35.34
C SER A 104 -8.80 -22.26 -34.73
N GLY A 105 -8.60 -22.17 -33.44
CA GLY A 105 -7.44 -22.71 -32.71
C GLY A 105 -6.11 -22.00 -32.97
N LYS A 106 -6.14 -20.81 -33.56
CA LYS A 106 -4.94 -20.00 -33.84
C LYS A 106 -4.46 -19.20 -32.61
N LEU A 107 -5.35 -18.93 -31.65
CA LEU A 107 -5.07 -18.26 -30.42
C LEU A 107 -5.68 -19.00 -29.23
N ALA A 108 -4.97 -18.98 -28.09
CA ALA A 108 -5.44 -19.50 -26.82
C ALA A 108 -5.69 -18.30 -25.87
N LEU A 109 -6.88 -17.71 -25.91
CA LEU A 109 -7.31 -16.62 -25.04
C LEU A 109 -8.55 -17.02 -24.27
N ALA A 110 -8.61 -16.61 -23.00
CA ALA A 110 -9.80 -16.81 -22.16
C ALA A 110 -10.86 -15.74 -22.43
N PRO A 111 -12.18 -16.07 -22.40
CA PRO A 111 -13.24 -15.09 -22.45
C PRO A 111 -13.28 -14.22 -21.16
N PRO A 112 -13.92 -13.04 -21.18
CA PRO A 112 -14.72 -12.52 -22.31
C PRO A 112 -13.86 -11.86 -23.40
N LEU A 113 -14.29 -12.00 -24.66
CA LEU A 113 -13.63 -11.42 -25.84
C LEU A 113 -14.58 -10.54 -26.65
N ASP A 114 -15.68 -10.08 -26.05
CA ASP A 114 -16.56 -9.08 -26.68
C ASP A 114 -16.00 -7.66 -26.52
N ALA A 115 -16.49 -6.74 -27.32
CA ALA A 115 -15.91 -5.40 -27.39
C ALA A 115 -15.96 -4.62 -26.06
N GLY A 116 -17.03 -4.75 -25.28
CA GLY A 116 -17.18 -4.01 -24.03
C GLY A 116 -16.45 -4.60 -22.83
N HIS A 117 -16.03 -5.85 -22.93
CA HIS A 117 -15.38 -6.58 -21.84
C HIS A 117 -13.97 -7.11 -22.19
N LEU A 118 -13.46 -6.76 -23.38
CA LEU A 118 -12.11 -7.13 -23.79
C LEU A 118 -11.07 -6.44 -22.87
N LEU A 119 -10.28 -7.23 -22.15
CA LEU A 119 -9.21 -6.73 -21.30
C LEU A 119 -7.87 -6.82 -22.02
N ILE A 120 -7.26 -5.67 -22.27
CA ILE A 120 -5.95 -5.52 -22.89
C ILE A 120 -5.01 -4.95 -21.86
N ASP A 121 -3.91 -5.63 -21.57
CA ASP A 121 -2.91 -5.21 -20.58
C ASP A 121 -1.96 -4.17 -21.15
N ASP A 122 -1.55 -4.32 -22.42
CA ASP A 122 -0.70 -3.36 -23.13
C ASP A 122 -1.13 -3.24 -24.58
N LEU A 123 -0.90 -2.06 -25.15
CA LEU A 123 -1.29 -1.68 -26.50
C LEU A 123 -0.18 -0.87 -27.17
N LYS A 124 0.21 -1.28 -28.38
CA LYS A 124 1.08 -0.50 -29.25
C LYS A 124 0.48 -0.36 -30.63
N LEU A 125 0.61 0.81 -31.25
CA LEU A 125 0.16 1.09 -32.61
C LEU A 125 1.36 1.08 -33.54
N GLU A 126 1.24 0.40 -34.68
CA GLU A 126 2.27 0.25 -35.69
C GLU A 126 1.74 0.63 -37.08
N ASP A 127 2.64 0.81 -38.04
CA ASP A 127 2.33 1.02 -39.47
C ASP A 127 1.30 2.17 -39.68
N GLY A 128 1.52 3.32 -39.01
CA GLY A 128 0.61 4.46 -39.08
C GLY A 128 -0.80 4.14 -38.55
N ASP A 129 -0.86 3.48 -37.42
CA ASP A 129 -2.07 3.06 -36.70
C ASP A 129 -2.94 2.04 -37.44
N ARG A 130 -2.35 1.31 -38.41
CA ARG A 130 -3.05 0.26 -39.16
C ARG A 130 -2.90 -1.11 -38.56
N VAL A 131 -1.99 -1.26 -37.64
CA VAL A 131 -1.73 -2.50 -36.92
C VAL A 131 -1.74 -2.18 -35.44
N VAL A 132 -2.39 -3.04 -34.66
CA VAL A 132 -2.34 -3.00 -33.22
C VAL A 132 -1.66 -4.26 -32.68
N LEU A 133 -0.64 -4.06 -31.85
CA LEU A 133 -0.07 -5.06 -30.98
C LEU A 133 -0.75 -4.98 -29.62
N LEU A 134 -1.27 -6.11 -29.16
CA LEU A 134 -1.97 -6.23 -27.90
C LEU A 134 -1.25 -7.24 -27.02
N ARG A 135 -1.18 -6.97 -25.73
CA ARG A 135 -0.93 -7.97 -24.71
C ARG A 135 -2.26 -8.29 -24.03
N ILE A 136 -2.63 -9.57 -24.00
CA ILE A 136 -3.82 -10.09 -23.34
C ILE A 136 -3.36 -11.26 -22.48
N GLY A 137 -3.21 -11.03 -21.17
CA GLY A 137 -2.56 -11.98 -20.27
C GLY A 137 -1.13 -12.27 -20.72
N GLN A 138 -0.83 -13.55 -20.94
CA GLN A 138 0.51 -14.01 -21.36
C GLN A 138 0.69 -14.07 -22.88
N VAL A 139 -0.29 -13.62 -23.67
CA VAL A 139 -0.25 -13.74 -25.14
C VAL A 139 -0.06 -12.38 -25.77
N LYS A 140 0.93 -12.26 -26.66
CA LYS A 140 1.09 -11.12 -27.57
C LYS A 140 0.39 -11.40 -28.89
N VAL A 141 -0.49 -10.48 -29.27
CA VAL A 141 -1.34 -10.61 -30.47
C VAL A 141 -1.13 -9.42 -31.37
N ARG A 142 -0.93 -9.67 -32.65
CA ARG A 142 -0.83 -8.64 -33.70
C ARG A 142 -2.08 -8.70 -34.56
N CYS A 143 -2.85 -7.61 -34.62
CA CYS A 143 -4.06 -7.49 -35.41
C CYS A 143 -3.89 -6.44 -36.52
N ASP A 144 -4.21 -6.79 -37.76
CA ASP A 144 -4.26 -5.86 -38.90
C ASP A 144 -5.66 -5.21 -38.97
N LEU A 145 -5.74 -3.91 -38.83
CA LEU A 145 -7.00 -3.16 -38.80
C LEU A 145 -7.56 -2.83 -40.19
N ARG A 146 -6.79 -3.06 -41.25
CA ARG A 146 -7.17 -2.72 -42.66
C ARG A 146 -8.09 -3.78 -43.29
N ALA A 147 -7.81 -5.04 -43.02
CA ALA A 147 -8.58 -6.19 -43.55
C ALA A 147 -9.76 -6.52 -42.62
N ALA A 148 -10.41 -7.66 -42.82
CA ALA A 148 -11.50 -8.15 -41.97
C ALA A 148 -11.06 -8.48 -40.50
N GLY A 149 -9.91 -7.95 -40.08
CA GLY A 149 -9.38 -8.10 -38.72
C GLY A 149 -8.68 -9.46 -38.54
N GLU A 150 -7.57 -9.73 -39.21
CA GLU A 150 -6.81 -10.94 -38.93
C GLU A 150 -5.88 -10.70 -37.71
N CYS A 151 -6.12 -11.45 -36.62
CA CYS A 151 -5.27 -11.45 -35.45
C CYS A 151 -4.42 -12.71 -35.41
N LYS A 152 -3.13 -12.58 -35.10
CA LYS A 152 -2.16 -13.69 -34.99
C LYS A 152 -1.35 -13.56 -33.72
N SER A 153 -1.00 -14.68 -33.09
CA SER A 153 0.02 -14.69 -32.06
C SER A 153 1.37 -14.27 -32.64
N VAL A 154 2.08 -13.39 -31.92
CA VAL A 154 3.45 -12.99 -32.27
C VAL A 154 4.46 -13.43 -31.20
N GLY A 155 4.06 -14.36 -30.36
CA GLY A 155 4.83 -14.95 -29.29
C GLY A 155 4.17 -14.79 -27.92
N ASP A 156 4.72 -15.49 -26.97
CA ASP A 156 4.30 -15.39 -25.57
C ASP A 156 5.06 -14.27 -24.86
N VAL A 157 4.47 -13.76 -23.81
CA VAL A 157 5.19 -12.91 -22.83
C VAL A 157 6.11 -13.83 -22.04
N LEU A 158 7.35 -13.42 -21.81
CA LEU A 158 8.17 -14.11 -20.82
C LEU A 158 7.44 -14.04 -19.46
N PRO A 159 7.49 -15.11 -18.67
CA PRO A 159 6.92 -15.07 -17.31
C PRO A 159 7.42 -13.84 -16.53
N GLU A 160 6.60 -13.32 -15.64
CA GLU A 160 6.97 -12.18 -14.77
C GLU A 160 8.19 -12.45 -13.88
N THR A 161 8.56 -13.73 -13.74
CA THR A 161 9.79 -14.16 -13.09
C THR A 161 11.06 -13.88 -13.90
N TYR A 162 10.93 -13.37 -15.14
CA TYR A 162 12.06 -12.97 -15.98
C TYR A 162 12.18 -11.46 -16.05
N ASP A 163 13.40 -10.94 -15.84
CA ASP A 163 13.71 -9.53 -16.08
C ASP A 163 14.48 -9.36 -17.40
N LEU A 164 13.95 -8.51 -18.29
CA LEU A 164 14.51 -8.32 -19.63
C LEU A 164 15.70 -7.35 -19.62
N SER A 165 16.76 -7.71 -20.34
CA SER A 165 17.85 -6.79 -20.63
C SER A 165 17.34 -5.54 -21.37
N PRO A 166 17.96 -4.36 -21.22
CA PRO A 166 17.57 -3.13 -21.92
C PRO A 166 17.47 -3.26 -23.44
N ASP A 167 18.32 -4.10 -24.06
CA ASP A 167 18.28 -4.37 -25.49
C ASP A 167 17.26 -5.47 -25.90
N GLY A 168 16.55 -6.04 -24.93
CA GLY A 168 15.51 -7.06 -25.12
C GLY A 168 16.03 -8.43 -25.59
N LYS A 169 17.35 -8.68 -25.56
CA LYS A 169 17.90 -9.94 -26.06
C LYS A 169 17.94 -11.06 -25.05
N TYR A 170 17.97 -10.76 -23.76
CA TYR A 170 18.04 -11.72 -22.68
C TYR A 170 16.94 -11.48 -21.66
N GLY A 171 16.46 -12.54 -21.03
CA GLY A 171 15.69 -12.52 -19.81
C GLY A 171 16.45 -13.19 -18.69
N ALA A 172 16.72 -12.48 -17.59
CA ALA A 172 17.34 -13.04 -16.38
C ALA A 172 16.28 -13.75 -15.54
N PHE A 173 16.67 -14.83 -14.85
CA PHE A 173 15.79 -15.59 -13.95
C PHE A 173 16.62 -16.41 -12.95
N ILE A 174 15.96 -16.89 -11.89
CA ILE A 174 16.58 -17.76 -10.87
C ILE A 174 16.20 -19.22 -11.14
N ARG A 175 17.17 -20.11 -10.98
CA ARG A 175 16.94 -21.55 -10.94
C ARG A 175 17.94 -22.18 -9.97
N GLU A 176 17.45 -23.03 -9.06
CA GLU A 176 18.27 -23.74 -8.07
C GLU A 176 19.25 -22.82 -7.35
N SER A 177 18.75 -21.69 -6.84
CA SER A 177 19.52 -20.67 -6.11
C SER A 177 20.56 -19.92 -6.94
N ASN A 178 20.64 -20.14 -8.25
CA ASN A 178 21.60 -19.50 -9.16
C ASN A 178 20.92 -18.59 -10.18
N LEU A 179 21.67 -17.56 -10.63
CA LEU A 179 21.25 -16.63 -11.66
C LEU A 179 21.49 -17.24 -13.06
N TRP A 180 20.48 -17.19 -13.89
CA TRP A 180 20.46 -17.64 -15.27
C TRP A 180 19.98 -16.56 -16.22
N VAL A 181 20.34 -16.68 -17.48
CA VAL A 181 19.76 -15.87 -18.56
C VAL A 181 19.24 -16.76 -19.69
N ARG A 182 18.13 -16.34 -20.31
CA ARG A 182 17.54 -16.95 -21.50
C ARG A 182 17.64 -15.99 -22.66
N ALA A 183 18.26 -16.42 -23.77
CA ALA A 183 18.26 -15.66 -25.02
C ALA A 183 16.85 -15.67 -25.63
N VAL A 184 16.24 -14.50 -25.79
CA VAL A 184 14.84 -14.35 -26.25
C VAL A 184 14.63 -14.96 -27.63
N ALA A 185 15.55 -14.72 -28.57
CA ALA A 185 15.41 -15.18 -29.96
C ALA A 185 15.56 -16.69 -30.14
N SER A 186 16.40 -17.36 -29.35
CA SER A 186 16.73 -18.79 -29.53
C SER A 186 16.15 -19.69 -28.44
N GLY A 187 15.69 -19.11 -27.33
CA GLY A 187 15.28 -19.84 -26.13
C GLY A 187 16.45 -20.54 -25.39
N ARG A 188 17.69 -20.31 -25.80
CA ARG A 188 18.86 -20.92 -25.14
C ARG A 188 19.08 -20.31 -23.75
N GLU A 189 19.20 -21.17 -22.76
CA GLU A 189 19.49 -20.79 -21.37
C GLU A 189 20.97 -20.94 -21.06
N THR A 190 21.48 -20.07 -20.21
CA THR A 190 22.88 -20.03 -19.78
C THR A 190 22.94 -19.69 -18.30
N GLU A 191 23.60 -20.55 -17.54
CA GLU A 191 23.89 -20.32 -16.13
C GLU A 191 25.00 -19.30 -15.97
N LEU A 192 24.80 -18.32 -15.08
CA LEU A 192 25.75 -17.23 -14.83
C LEU A 192 26.50 -17.38 -13.51
N THR A 193 25.88 -17.99 -12.48
CA THR A 193 26.47 -18.26 -11.18
C THR A 193 26.41 -19.75 -10.87
N PHE A 194 27.27 -20.28 -9.97
CA PHE A 194 27.45 -21.71 -9.82
C PHE A 194 27.61 -22.19 -8.36
N ASP A 195 27.58 -21.27 -7.41
CA ASP A 195 27.84 -21.54 -5.99
C ASP A 195 26.61 -21.16 -5.11
N GLY A 196 25.48 -20.87 -5.75
CA GLY A 196 24.20 -20.67 -5.07
C GLY A 196 23.65 -21.98 -4.50
N VAL A 197 23.24 -21.96 -3.24
CA VAL A 197 22.60 -23.08 -2.54
C VAL A 197 21.39 -22.57 -1.75
N PRO A 198 20.48 -23.44 -1.29
CA PRO A 198 19.38 -23.02 -0.42
C PRO A 198 19.85 -22.17 0.76
N ASP A 199 19.12 -21.12 1.08
CA ASP A 199 19.43 -20.12 2.10
C ASP A 199 20.78 -19.36 1.85
N PHE A 200 21.41 -19.52 0.67
CA PHE A 200 22.55 -18.75 0.19
C PHE A 200 22.52 -18.61 -1.33
N GLY A 201 21.38 -18.08 -1.83
CA GLY A 201 21.08 -17.95 -3.24
C GLY A 201 21.38 -16.58 -3.81
N TYR A 202 21.37 -16.51 -5.16
CA TYR A 202 21.54 -15.26 -5.89
C TYR A 202 20.19 -14.62 -6.22
N ALA A 203 20.14 -13.28 -6.17
CA ALA A 203 19.05 -12.46 -6.70
C ALA A 203 17.66 -12.78 -6.14
N THR A 204 17.58 -13.35 -4.95
CA THR A 204 16.30 -13.73 -4.30
C THR A 204 15.73 -12.59 -3.47
N ASP A 205 14.41 -12.44 -3.49
CA ASP A 205 13.65 -11.50 -2.65
C ASP A 205 12.81 -12.30 -1.65
N ASN A 206 13.46 -12.92 -0.67
CA ASN A 206 12.80 -13.80 0.30
C ASN A 206 13.39 -13.66 1.71
N ALA A 207 13.37 -12.46 2.24
CA ALA A 207 13.73 -12.17 3.63
C ALA A 207 12.48 -11.81 4.45
N GLY A 208 12.39 -12.30 5.65
CA GLY A 208 11.31 -11.99 6.58
C GLY A 208 9.92 -12.34 6.03
N TRP A 209 9.06 -11.36 5.95
CA TRP A 209 7.72 -11.53 5.38
C TRP A 209 7.69 -11.61 3.85
N THR A 210 8.75 -11.15 3.17
CA THR A 210 8.88 -11.34 1.73
C THR A 210 9.24 -12.79 1.47
N HIS A 211 8.32 -13.51 0.86
CA HIS A 211 8.44 -14.92 0.58
C HIS A 211 8.08 -15.15 -0.88
N SER A 212 9.00 -14.77 -1.77
CA SER A 212 8.76 -14.82 -3.20
C SER A 212 9.99 -15.25 -3.99
N ASP A 213 9.75 -15.77 -5.21
CA ASP A 213 10.77 -16.06 -6.21
C ASP A 213 11.05 -14.84 -7.11
N LYS A 214 10.68 -13.63 -6.67
CA LYS A 214 10.93 -12.42 -7.42
C LYS A 214 12.42 -12.22 -7.61
N LEU A 215 12.80 -11.93 -8.83
CA LEU A 215 14.19 -11.68 -9.21
C LEU A 215 14.59 -10.24 -8.85
N MET A 216 15.67 -10.09 -8.10
CA MET A 216 16.26 -8.81 -7.72
C MET A 216 17.53 -8.54 -8.50
N VAL A 217 17.41 -7.85 -9.62
CA VAL A 217 18.50 -7.53 -10.51
C VAL A 217 18.39 -6.12 -11.09
N MET A 218 19.53 -5.53 -11.45
CA MET A 218 19.59 -4.31 -12.24
C MET A 218 20.55 -4.52 -13.41
N TRP A 219 20.03 -4.56 -14.61
CA TRP A 219 20.82 -4.61 -15.83
C TRP A 219 21.62 -3.33 -16.05
N SER A 220 22.86 -3.48 -16.48
CA SER A 220 23.63 -2.33 -16.97
C SER A 220 23.03 -1.78 -18.27
N PRO A 221 23.14 -0.47 -18.54
CA PRO A 221 22.62 0.17 -19.77
C PRO A 221 23.11 -0.51 -21.06
N ASP A 222 24.32 -1.08 -21.07
CA ASP A 222 24.89 -1.78 -22.22
C ASP A 222 24.42 -3.25 -22.33
N SER A 223 23.53 -3.73 -21.42
CA SER A 223 23.01 -5.10 -21.38
C SER A 223 24.06 -6.20 -21.18
N LYS A 224 25.27 -5.88 -20.70
CA LYS A 224 26.37 -6.84 -20.54
C LYS A 224 26.61 -7.26 -19.12
N LYS A 225 26.08 -6.54 -18.15
CA LYS A 225 26.25 -6.81 -16.74
C LYS A 225 24.94 -6.80 -16.00
N ILE A 226 24.88 -7.55 -14.91
CA ILE A 226 23.75 -7.56 -13.97
C ILE A 226 24.31 -7.24 -12.59
N ALA A 227 23.83 -6.17 -11.96
CA ALA A 227 24.01 -5.95 -10.53
C ALA A 227 22.97 -6.76 -9.78
N THR A 228 23.40 -7.46 -8.74
CA THR A 228 22.57 -8.23 -7.82
C THR A 228 23.34 -8.55 -6.54
N PHE A 229 22.89 -9.53 -5.79
CA PHE A 229 23.53 -9.98 -4.55
C PHE A 229 23.42 -11.49 -4.38
N GLN A 230 24.23 -12.04 -3.47
CA GLN A 230 24.05 -13.37 -2.90
C GLN A 230 23.54 -13.18 -1.46
N GLN A 231 22.41 -13.76 -1.13
CA GLN A 231 21.71 -13.58 0.14
C GLN A 231 22.07 -14.70 1.11
N ASP A 232 22.61 -14.36 2.28
CA ASP A 232 22.99 -15.32 3.34
C ASP A 232 21.93 -15.33 4.46
N GLN A 233 21.19 -16.43 4.52
CA GLN A 233 20.19 -16.71 5.54
C GLN A 233 20.48 -18.01 6.32
N ARG A 234 21.64 -18.63 6.13
CA ARG A 234 21.98 -19.97 6.68
C ARG A 234 21.93 -20.05 8.20
N LYS A 235 22.01 -18.91 8.90
CA LYS A 235 21.95 -18.83 10.36
C LYS A 235 20.75 -18.09 10.91
N VAL A 236 19.89 -17.61 10.03
CA VAL A 236 18.66 -16.86 10.41
C VAL A 236 17.66 -17.80 11.05
N GLY A 237 16.97 -17.33 12.09
CA GLY A 237 15.86 -18.04 12.72
C GLY A 237 14.75 -18.35 11.72
N ARG A 238 13.88 -19.33 12.03
CA ARG A 238 12.88 -19.78 11.07
C ARG A 238 11.46 -19.57 11.57
N MET A 239 10.59 -19.10 10.69
CA MET A 239 9.16 -19.16 10.85
C MET A 239 8.64 -20.59 10.65
N TYR A 240 7.61 -20.95 11.41
CA TYR A 240 6.93 -22.23 11.29
C TYR A 240 5.43 -22.00 11.29
N LEU A 241 4.78 -22.39 10.20
CA LEU A 241 3.33 -22.38 10.08
C LEU A 241 2.82 -23.79 9.78
N VAL A 242 1.63 -24.10 10.29
CA VAL A 242 1.03 -25.42 10.14
C VAL A 242 -0.24 -25.33 9.33
N ASN A 243 -0.19 -25.88 8.12
CA ASN A 243 -1.33 -25.94 7.24
C ASN A 243 -2.37 -26.94 7.74
N THR A 244 -3.62 -26.51 7.91
CA THR A 244 -4.72 -27.34 8.38
C THR A 244 -5.26 -28.17 7.22
N THR A 245 -5.11 -29.50 7.31
CA THR A 245 -5.60 -30.46 6.31
C THR A 245 -6.10 -31.73 6.96
N VAL A 246 -6.84 -32.54 6.21
CA VAL A 246 -7.24 -33.88 6.66
C VAL A 246 -6.02 -34.81 6.61
N GLY A 247 -5.75 -35.53 7.69
CA GLY A 247 -4.57 -36.37 7.85
C GLY A 247 -3.45 -35.65 8.60
N HIS A 248 -2.19 -35.92 8.23
CA HIS A 248 -1.05 -35.22 8.82
C HIS A 248 -0.95 -33.80 8.29
N ALA A 249 -0.90 -32.83 9.19
CA ALA A 249 -0.75 -31.44 8.84
C ALA A 249 0.61 -31.20 8.15
N ALA A 250 0.61 -30.31 7.14
CA ALA A 250 1.85 -29.88 6.48
C ALA A 250 2.49 -28.71 7.25
N LEU A 251 3.80 -28.81 7.41
CA LEU A 251 4.63 -27.74 8.01
C LEU A 251 5.25 -26.91 6.91
N GLU A 252 5.05 -25.58 6.96
CA GLU A 252 5.78 -24.61 6.16
C GLU A 252 6.85 -23.95 7.03
N SER A 253 8.04 -23.72 6.47
CA SER A 253 9.14 -23.13 7.22
C SER A 253 10.13 -22.43 6.31
N TRP A 254 10.50 -21.19 6.65
CA TRP A 254 11.49 -20.38 5.94
C TRP A 254 12.25 -19.46 6.90
N PRO A 255 13.41 -18.89 6.49
CA PRO A 255 14.15 -17.93 7.30
C PRO A 255 13.30 -16.68 7.56
N TYR A 256 13.20 -16.30 8.83
CA TYR A 256 12.46 -15.11 9.27
C TYR A 256 13.15 -14.48 10.47
N PRO A 257 13.94 -13.42 10.26
CA PRO A 257 14.67 -12.76 11.34
C PRO A 257 13.71 -11.96 12.22
N LEU A 258 13.91 -12.02 13.52
CA LEU A 258 13.15 -11.26 14.50
C LEU A 258 13.97 -10.10 15.04
N ALA A 259 13.28 -9.05 15.51
CA ALA A 259 13.93 -7.96 16.21
C ALA A 259 14.77 -8.47 17.38
N GLY A 260 16.04 -8.03 17.45
CA GLY A 260 17.01 -8.46 18.45
C GLY A 260 17.75 -9.76 18.17
N ASP A 261 17.48 -10.45 17.06
CA ASP A 261 18.25 -11.64 16.65
C ASP A 261 19.71 -11.27 16.37
N GLU A 262 20.63 -12.14 16.77
CA GLU A 262 22.06 -11.97 16.46
C GLU A 262 22.35 -12.16 14.96
N ASN A 263 21.67 -13.11 14.33
CA ASN A 263 21.83 -13.42 12.92
C ASN A 263 20.60 -13.01 12.14
N VAL A 264 20.76 -11.98 11.32
CA VAL A 264 19.73 -11.48 10.38
C VAL A 264 20.15 -11.77 8.94
N THR A 265 19.27 -11.58 7.99
CA THR A 265 19.57 -11.77 6.57
C THR A 265 20.61 -10.77 6.09
N MET A 266 21.67 -11.26 5.44
CA MET A 266 22.77 -10.44 4.92
C MET A 266 22.89 -10.61 3.41
N ILE A 267 23.33 -9.56 2.70
CA ILE A 267 23.58 -9.60 1.26
C ILE A 267 25.04 -9.28 0.93
N GLU A 268 25.65 -10.12 0.10
CA GLU A 268 26.92 -9.86 -0.54
C GLU A 268 26.67 -9.31 -1.95
N ARG A 269 26.86 -8.00 -2.15
CA ARG A 269 26.59 -7.36 -3.44
C ARG A 269 27.57 -7.83 -4.51
N VAL A 270 27.06 -8.12 -5.71
CA VAL A 270 27.84 -8.63 -6.83
C VAL A 270 27.46 -7.97 -8.15
N ILE A 271 28.40 -7.97 -9.08
CA ILE A 271 28.18 -7.63 -10.49
C ILE A 271 28.52 -8.86 -11.32
N VAL A 272 27.59 -9.33 -12.15
CA VAL A 272 27.77 -10.50 -13.00
C VAL A 272 27.97 -10.08 -14.45
N ASP A 273 29.13 -10.39 -15.05
CA ASP A 273 29.41 -10.20 -16.47
C ASP A 273 28.75 -11.35 -17.25
N VAL A 274 27.75 -11.02 -18.07
CA VAL A 274 26.90 -12.01 -18.75
C VAL A 274 27.68 -12.79 -19.81
N ASP A 275 28.52 -12.12 -20.60
CA ASP A 275 29.29 -12.76 -21.67
C ASP A 275 30.39 -13.65 -21.13
N LYS A 276 31.09 -13.19 -20.09
CA LYS A 276 32.21 -13.93 -19.47
C LYS A 276 31.78 -14.91 -18.39
N ARG A 277 30.53 -14.84 -17.96
CA ARG A 277 29.98 -15.64 -16.85
C ARG A 277 30.84 -15.50 -15.59
N LYS A 278 31.23 -14.24 -15.29
CA LYS A 278 32.13 -13.91 -14.18
C LYS A 278 31.37 -13.09 -13.13
N VAL A 279 31.41 -13.56 -11.89
CA VAL A 279 30.94 -12.83 -10.72
C VAL A 279 32.07 -11.96 -10.18
N VAL A 280 31.80 -10.65 -10.04
CA VAL A 280 32.65 -9.67 -9.38
C VAL A 280 32.01 -9.31 -8.05
N ARG A 281 32.51 -9.83 -6.94
CA ARG A 281 32.05 -9.47 -5.59
C ARG A 281 32.55 -8.08 -5.25
N LEU A 282 31.65 -7.25 -4.68
CA LEU A 282 32.03 -5.93 -4.21
C LEU A 282 32.89 -6.04 -2.95
N LYS A 283 33.99 -5.28 -2.89
CA LYS A 283 34.99 -5.35 -1.80
C LYS A 283 34.57 -4.50 -0.60
N MET A 284 33.54 -4.98 0.08
CA MET A 284 32.97 -4.39 1.28
C MET A 284 32.41 -5.48 2.21
N ALA A 285 32.08 -5.13 3.43
CA ALA A 285 31.31 -6.02 4.30
C ALA A 285 29.90 -6.24 3.72
N PRO A 286 29.28 -7.41 3.94
CA PRO A 286 27.89 -7.62 3.57
C PRO A 286 26.97 -6.57 4.21
N ASP A 287 25.96 -6.14 3.46
CA ASP A 287 24.88 -5.30 3.98
C ASP A 287 23.78 -6.17 4.58
N GLN A 288 23.04 -5.64 5.54
CA GLN A 288 21.82 -6.27 5.99
C GLN A 288 20.76 -6.14 4.89
N HIS A 289 20.06 -7.24 4.61
CA HIS A 289 18.92 -7.21 3.69
C HIS A 289 17.71 -6.58 4.38
N ARG A 290 17.02 -5.72 3.64
CA ARG A 290 15.78 -5.06 4.03
C ARG A 290 14.79 -5.20 2.89
N SER A 291 13.61 -5.66 3.18
CA SER A 291 12.72 -6.18 2.13
C SER A 291 11.59 -5.28 1.70
N SER A 292 11.29 -4.18 2.38
CA SER A 292 9.97 -3.62 2.17
C SER A 292 9.79 -2.12 2.31
N LEU A 293 10.76 -1.40 2.81
CA LEU A 293 10.54 -0.02 3.24
C LEU A 293 11.32 1.03 2.45
N CYS A 294 11.71 0.70 1.24
CA CYS A 294 12.43 1.59 0.32
C CYS A 294 13.73 2.21 0.86
N ASP A 295 14.33 1.62 1.87
CA ASP A 295 15.69 2.01 2.29
C ASP A 295 16.72 1.07 1.70
N ASP A 296 16.30 0.12 0.89
CA ASP A 296 17.18 -0.88 0.31
C ASP A 296 16.60 -1.64 -0.89
N VAL A 297 16.80 -2.94 -0.93
CA VAL A 297 16.75 -3.85 -2.06
C VAL A 297 15.44 -3.84 -2.84
N SER A 298 14.29 -3.55 -2.22
CA SER A 298 13.00 -3.73 -2.87
C SER A 298 12.04 -2.60 -2.57
N CYS A 299 11.94 -1.64 -3.44
CA CYS A 299 10.86 -0.69 -3.39
C CYS A 299 9.59 -1.18 -4.07
N ALA A 300 8.44 -0.70 -3.59
CA ALA A 300 7.11 -1.11 -4.03
C ALA A 300 6.78 -0.89 -5.52
N GLY A 301 7.64 -0.27 -6.29
CA GLY A 301 7.48 -0.02 -7.72
C GLY A 301 7.46 -1.27 -8.61
N GLY A 302 7.76 -2.43 -8.07
CA GLY A 302 7.45 -3.73 -8.68
C GLY A 302 8.44 -4.24 -9.73
N HIS A 303 9.42 -3.46 -10.16
CA HIS A 303 10.35 -3.89 -11.20
C HIS A 303 11.78 -3.53 -10.82
N GLY A 304 12.54 -4.54 -10.41
CA GLY A 304 13.96 -4.40 -10.23
C GLY A 304 14.38 -4.00 -8.82
N TRP A 305 15.61 -3.64 -8.71
CA TRP A 305 16.33 -3.31 -7.51
C TRP A 305 16.55 -1.79 -7.49
N ASP A 306 15.87 -1.07 -6.62
CA ASP A 306 15.73 0.37 -6.72
C ASP A 306 16.82 1.15 -5.95
N ASP A 307 17.52 0.54 -4.99
CA ASP A 307 18.61 1.18 -4.23
C ASP A 307 19.96 1.20 -4.98
N VAL A 308 19.98 0.84 -6.26
CA VAL A 308 21.19 0.85 -7.11
C VAL A 308 20.98 1.62 -8.39
N GLN A 309 22.01 2.29 -8.87
CA GLN A 309 22.00 3.04 -10.13
C GLN A 309 23.31 2.83 -10.90
N TRP A 310 23.18 2.44 -12.18
CA TRP A 310 24.32 2.37 -13.08
C TRP A 310 24.70 3.74 -13.62
N SER A 311 26.02 3.97 -13.78
CA SER A 311 26.47 5.02 -14.66
C SER A 311 26.08 4.73 -16.12
N ALA A 312 25.82 5.76 -16.92
CA ALA A 312 25.39 5.61 -18.32
C ALA A 312 26.37 4.82 -19.20
N ASP A 313 27.66 4.84 -18.87
CA ASP A 313 28.72 4.07 -19.53
C ASP A 313 28.89 2.64 -18.99
N SER A 314 28.05 2.21 -18.02
CA SER A 314 28.06 0.88 -17.41
C SER A 314 29.39 0.52 -16.71
N THR A 315 30.19 1.51 -16.29
CA THR A 315 31.49 1.30 -15.63
C THR A 315 31.42 1.36 -14.11
N HIS A 316 30.40 2.05 -13.56
CA HIS A 316 30.23 2.22 -12.12
C HIS A 316 28.79 1.91 -11.71
N LEU A 317 28.67 1.35 -10.50
CA LEU A 317 27.40 1.12 -9.82
C LEU A 317 27.35 1.96 -8.55
N ALA A 318 26.43 2.88 -8.44
CA ALA A 318 26.12 3.59 -7.22
C ALA A 318 25.03 2.84 -6.45
N PHE A 319 25.07 2.85 -5.12
CA PHE A 319 24.11 2.17 -4.26
C PHE A 319 24.11 2.74 -2.85
N ILE A 320 23.02 2.46 -2.13
CA ILE A 320 22.82 2.83 -0.74
C ILE A 320 23.12 1.62 0.16
N SER A 321 23.72 1.87 1.31
CA SER A 321 23.82 0.93 2.43
C SER A 321 23.27 1.60 3.68
N THR A 322 22.43 0.89 4.43
CA THR A 322 21.78 1.41 5.64
C THR A 322 22.23 0.62 6.87
N SER A 323 22.42 1.28 8.01
CA SER A 323 22.71 0.60 9.27
C SER A 323 21.48 -0.15 9.78
N ARG A 324 21.70 -1.20 10.58
CA ARG A 324 20.64 -2.05 11.14
C ARG A 324 19.59 -1.26 11.93
N ASP A 325 20.00 -0.20 12.61
CA ASP A 325 19.10 0.69 13.36
C ASP A 325 18.46 1.79 12.47
N HIS A 326 18.67 1.75 11.17
CA HIS A 326 18.24 2.75 10.17
C HIS A 326 18.66 4.19 10.50
N GLN A 327 19.66 4.38 11.36
CA GLN A 327 20.11 5.71 11.77
C GLN A 327 21.21 6.27 10.87
N GLN A 328 21.82 5.45 10.01
CA GLN A 328 22.89 5.89 9.13
C GLN A 328 22.78 5.26 7.75
N GLU A 329 22.88 6.11 6.73
CA GLU A 329 22.96 5.69 5.34
C GLU A 329 24.28 6.14 4.71
N TRP A 330 24.81 5.30 3.82
CA TRP A 330 25.98 5.56 3.01
C TRP A 330 25.63 5.49 1.54
N LEU A 331 25.93 6.55 0.78
CA LEU A 331 26.03 6.43 -0.67
C LEU A 331 27.42 5.92 -1.04
N ARG A 332 27.48 4.84 -1.79
CA ARG A 332 28.68 4.16 -2.26
C ARG A 332 28.72 4.04 -3.77
N VAL A 333 29.94 3.97 -4.33
CA VAL A 333 30.13 3.74 -5.76
C VAL A 333 31.16 2.62 -5.93
N ALA A 334 30.78 1.59 -6.69
CA ALA A 334 31.62 0.47 -7.05
C ALA A 334 32.15 0.59 -8.48
N ASP A 335 33.41 0.21 -8.70
CA ASP A 335 33.96 -0.05 -10.04
C ASP A 335 33.48 -1.42 -10.52
N ALA A 336 32.76 -1.45 -11.63
CA ALA A 336 32.11 -2.67 -12.12
C ALA A 336 33.07 -3.76 -12.62
N ALA A 337 34.31 -3.44 -12.91
CA ALA A 337 35.30 -4.41 -13.40
C ALA A 337 36.12 -5.04 -12.26
N THR A 338 36.39 -4.29 -11.21
CA THR A 338 37.29 -4.67 -10.11
C THR A 338 36.58 -5.00 -8.80
N GLY A 339 35.35 -4.50 -8.62
CA GLY A 339 34.58 -4.58 -7.38
C GLY A 339 35.08 -3.66 -6.26
N GLU A 340 36.03 -2.77 -6.54
CA GLU A 340 36.47 -1.74 -5.58
C GLU A 340 35.32 -0.81 -5.25
N VAL A 341 35.07 -0.58 -3.95
CA VAL A 341 34.00 0.26 -3.44
C VAL A 341 34.58 1.48 -2.73
N ARG A 342 34.04 2.63 -2.99
CA ARG A 342 34.35 3.86 -2.24
C ARG A 342 33.08 4.47 -1.64
N ASP A 343 33.20 4.92 -0.40
CA ASP A 343 32.16 5.76 0.21
C ASP A 343 32.21 7.16 -0.43
N VAL A 344 31.05 7.64 -0.89
CA VAL A 344 30.89 8.99 -1.42
C VAL A 344 30.53 9.95 -0.31
N MET A 345 29.50 9.61 0.44
CA MET A 345 29.03 10.40 1.58
C MET A 345 28.21 9.50 2.52
N ASN A 346 27.96 10.00 3.70
CA ASN A 346 27.00 9.38 4.64
C ASN A 346 26.20 10.45 5.37
N GLU A 347 25.05 10.06 5.86
CA GLU A 347 24.22 10.87 6.75
C GLU A 347 23.81 10.04 7.96
N LYS A 348 23.84 10.66 9.15
CA LYS A 348 23.39 10.04 10.39
C LYS A 348 22.25 10.87 10.98
N VAL A 349 21.22 10.19 11.43
CA VAL A 349 20.02 10.78 12.04
C VAL A 349 19.82 10.22 13.46
N ALA A 350 19.00 10.89 14.27
CA ALA A 350 18.78 10.50 15.65
C ALA A 350 17.75 9.35 15.80
N THR A 351 16.88 9.21 14.84
CA THR A 351 15.77 8.23 14.84
C THR A 351 15.96 7.21 13.73
N TYR A 352 15.36 7.40 12.60
CA TYR A 352 15.52 6.58 11.42
C TYR A 352 15.64 7.47 10.16
N PHE A 353 16.31 6.96 9.16
CA PHE A 353 16.41 7.60 7.88
C PHE A 353 15.16 7.31 7.05
N GLU A 354 14.65 8.32 6.34
CA GLU A 354 13.57 8.17 5.38
C GLU A 354 14.08 8.61 4.02
N SER A 355 14.14 7.68 3.04
CA SER A 355 14.72 7.94 1.72
C SER A 355 13.67 8.11 0.63
N GLY A 356 12.45 7.68 0.88
CA GLY A 356 11.36 7.77 -0.08
C GLY A 356 10.04 7.26 0.48
N ASN A 357 8.94 7.71 -0.10
CA ASN A 357 7.61 7.27 0.27
C ASN A 357 7.14 6.17 -0.69
N ASP A 358 7.31 4.91 -0.32
CA ASP A 358 6.70 3.72 -0.92
C ASP A 358 6.91 3.49 -2.43
N LYS A 359 7.65 4.33 -3.17
CA LYS A 359 7.64 4.23 -4.64
C LYS A 359 9.00 4.26 -5.31
N THR A 360 9.92 5.12 -4.88
CA THR A 360 11.27 5.22 -5.44
C THR A 360 12.16 6.02 -4.51
N GLU A 361 13.44 5.68 -4.44
CA GLU A 361 14.41 6.52 -3.71
C GLU A 361 14.53 7.90 -4.34
N ASN A 362 14.67 8.90 -3.49
CA ASN A 362 14.82 10.29 -3.89
C ASN A 362 16.28 10.74 -4.05
N TRP A 363 17.19 9.81 -4.31
CA TRP A 363 18.58 10.11 -4.63
C TRP A 363 18.91 9.82 -6.10
N ARG A 364 19.92 10.47 -6.65
CA ARG A 364 20.40 10.21 -8.01
C ARG A 364 21.92 10.38 -8.06
N TYR A 365 22.60 9.40 -8.67
CA TYR A 365 24.01 9.49 -9.01
C TYR A 365 24.16 10.08 -10.40
N LEU A 366 24.63 11.32 -10.47
CA LEU A 366 24.80 12.11 -11.70
C LEU A 366 26.25 12.00 -12.15
N ALA A 367 26.61 10.84 -12.73
CA ALA A 367 27.99 10.50 -13.08
C ALA A 367 28.62 11.50 -14.07
N ALA A 368 27.84 12.01 -15.03
CA ALA A 368 28.33 12.94 -16.05
C ALA A 368 28.77 14.28 -15.46
N SER A 369 28.09 14.79 -14.44
CA SER A 369 28.44 16.02 -13.73
C SER A 369 29.25 15.80 -12.45
N ASN A 370 29.51 14.53 -12.09
CA ASN A 370 30.17 14.11 -10.85
C ASN A 370 29.46 14.69 -9.62
N GLU A 371 28.14 14.53 -9.57
CA GLU A 371 27.28 15.06 -8.52
C GLU A 371 26.37 13.96 -7.97
N VAL A 372 25.79 14.24 -6.80
CA VAL A 372 24.73 13.44 -6.18
C VAL A 372 23.58 14.36 -5.80
N LEU A 373 22.39 14.03 -6.27
CA LEU A 373 21.15 14.52 -5.70
C LEU A 373 20.81 13.66 -4.50
N TRP A 374 20.60 14.25 -3.34
CA TRP A 374 20.37 13.55 -2.09
C TRP A 374 19.10 14.08 -1.40
N PHE A 375 18.28 13.15 -0.87
CA PHE A 375 17.13 13.49 -0.03
C PHE A 375 17.53 13.47 1.45
N SER A 376 17.03 14.40 2.23
CA SER A 376 17.28 14.45 3.67
C SER A 376 16.20 15.24 4.40
N GLU A 377 15.82 14.75 5.59
CA GLU A 377 14.91 15.41 6.52
C GLU A 377 15.61 16.24 7.62
N ARG A 378 16.89 16.57 7.42
CA ARG A 378 17.72 17.29 8.41
C ARG A 378 17.16 18.64 8.86
N ASP A 379 16.32 19.25 8.05
CA ASP A 379 15.63 20.52 8.32
C ASP A 379 14.20 20.31 8.84
N ASN A 380 13.92 19.15 9.41
CA ASN A 380 12.58 18.73 9.87
C ASN A 380 11.57 18.48 8.73
N TRP A 381 11.98 18.60 7.48
CA TRP A 381 11.19 18.36 6.27
C TRP A 381 12.03 17.67 5.20
N GLY A 382 11.42 16.78 4.43
CA GLY A 382 12.10 16.08 3.35
C GLY A 382 12.47 17.01 2.20
N GLN A 383 13.75 17.29 2.05
CA GLN A 383 14.29 18.25 1.07
C GLN A 383 15.39 17.62 0.22
N LEU A 384 15.66 18.25 -0.92
CA LEU A 384 16.72 17.85 -1.85
C LEU A 384 17.98 18.69 -1.64
N TYR A 385 19.12 18.02 -1.72
CA TYR A 385 20.47 18.58 -1.58
C TYR A 385 21.36 18.13 -2.70
N LEU A 386 22.31 18.98 -3.12
CA LEU A 386 23.31 18.65 -4.14
C LEU A 386 24.68 18.49 -3.51
N TYR A 387 25.34 17.37 -3.82
CA TYR A 387 26.69 17.04 -3.34
C TYR A 387 27.66 16.86 -4.51
N ASP A 388 28.93 17.08 -4.25
CA ASP A 388 30.04 16.68 -5.13
C ASP A 388 30.37 15.20 -4.90
N ALA A 389 30.28 14.39 -5.94
CA ALA A 389 30.45 12.93 -5.82
C ALA A 389 31.89 12.48 -5.59
N SER A 390 32.90 13.31 -5.89
CA SER A 390 34.32 12.99 -5.62
C SER A 390 34.71 13.23 -4.18
N THR A 391 34.16 14.29 -3.58
CA THR A 391 34.58 14.79 -2.26
C THR A 391 33.58 14.51 -1.15
N GLY A 392 32.35 14.14 -1.50
CA GLY A 392 31.24 14.01 -0.58
C GLY A 392 30.78 15.33 0.07
N LYS A 393 31.20 16.46 -0.46
CA LYS A 393 30.88 17.77 0.10
C LYS A 393 29.56 18.30 -0.42
N LEU A 394 28.74 18.83 0.49
CA LEU A 394 27.53 19.57 0.16
C LEU A 394 27.88 20.79 -0.72
N LYS A 395 27.23 20.90 -1.87
CA LYS A 395 27.30 22.07 -2.76
C LYS A 395 26.24 23.11 -2.38
N ASN A 396 24.98 22.68 -2.30
CA ASN A 396 23.88 23.54 -1.87
C ASN A 396 22.62 22.71 -1.54
N GLN A 397 21.71 23.33 -0.80
CA GLN A 397 20.36 22.87 -0.64
C GLN A 397 19.51 23.34 -1.83
N ILE A 398 18.71 22.44 -2.41
CA ILE A 398 17.90 22.69 -3.60
C ILE A 398 16.48 23.11 -3.22
N THR A 399 15.79 22.32 -2.40
CA THR A 399 14.42 22.64 -1.94
C THR A 399 14.45 23.08 -0.47
N ARG A 400 13.46 23.89 -0.05
CA ARG A 400 13.42 24.48 1.30
C ARG A 400 12.00 24.71 1.77
N GLY A 401 11.88 25.04 3.04
CA GLY A 401 10.62 25.40 3.68
C GLY A 401 9.79 24.17 4.12
N GLU A 402 8.57 24.43 4.50
CA GLU A 402 7.65 23.36 4.90
C GLU A 402 7.28 22.45 3.73
N GLY A 403 6.84 21.23 4.05
CA GLY A 403 6.45 20.21 3.10
C GLY A 403 7.60 19.33 2.62
N ASN A 404 7.25 18.10 2.24
CA ASN A 404 8.17 17.05 1.85
C ASN A 404 8.19 16.85 0.33
N VAL A 405 9.38 16.71 -0.24
CA VAL A 405 9.55 16.05 -1.53
C VAL A 405 9.16 14.59 -1.34
N THR A 406 8.23 14.09 -2.15
CA THR A 406 7.79 12.69 -2.06
C THR A 406 8.35 11.83 -3.18
N GLN A 407 8.63 12.42 -4.36
CA GLN A 407 9.19 11.67 -5.47
C GLN A 407 9.94 12.58 -6.45
N VAL A 408 11.18 12.24 -6.78
CA VAL A 408 11.93 12.86 -7.88
C VAL A 408 11.57 12.15 -9.17
N LEU A 409 10.79 12.81 -10.03
CA LEU A 409 10.31 12.23 -11.28
C LEU A 409 11.32 12.36 -12.42
N ARG A 410 11.99 13.53 -12.52
CA ARG A 410 12.90 13.79 -13.61
C ARG A 410 14.07 14.66 -13.16
N VAL A 411 15.24 14.33 -13.67
CA VAL A 411 16.46 15.14 -13.53
C VAL A 411 17.00 15.44 -14.93
N ASP A 412 16.97 16.69 -15.33
CA ASP A 412 17.63 17.14 -16.56
C ASP A 412 18.99 17.73 -16.18
N GLU A 413 20.04 16.91 -16.26
CA GLU A 413 21.41 17.32 -15.94
C GLU A 413 21.92 18.43 -16.87
N LYS A 414 21.49 18.42 -18.13
CA LYS A 414 21.93 19.39 -19.13
C LYS A 414 21.28 20.76 -18.90
N ALA A 415 19.98 20.78 -18.67
CA ALA A 415 19.24 22.02 -18.35
C ALA A 415 19.42 22.45 -16.89
N ARG A 416 19.95 21.56 -16.02
CA ARG A 416 20.09 21.76 -14.57
C ARG A 416 18.74 21.99 -13.88
N VAL A 417 17.77 21.14 -14.20
CA VAL A 417 16.39 21.24 -13.71
C VAL A 417 15.92 19.91 -13.11
N ILE A 418 15.22 19.98 -12.01
CA ILE A 418 14.60 18.84 -11.33
C ILE A 418 13.09 19.05 -11.35
N THR A 419 12.34 18.00 -11.69
CA THR A 419 10.88 17.96 -11.58
C THR A 419 10.51 16.88 -10.57
N PHE A 420 9.67 17.25 -9.58
CA PHE A 420 9.39 16.39 -8.43
C PHE A 420 7.97 16.59 -7.91
N LEU A 421 7.46 15.58 -7.24
CA LEU A 421 6.23 15.64 -6.43
C LEU A 421 6.56 16.06 -5.00
N ALA A 422 5.65 16.80 -4.40
CA ALA A 422 5.76 17.19 -3.00
C ALA A 422 4.37 17.32 -2.36
N VAL A 423 4.36 17.23 -1.03
CA VAL A 423 3.18 17.44 -0.17
C VAL A 423 3.46 18.56 0.84
N GLY A 424 2.40 19.20 1.33
CA GLY A 424 2.48 20.17 2.43
C GLY A 424 3.17 21.50 2.11
N LYS A 425 3.46 21.81 0.84
CA LYS A 425 4.13 23.07 0.45
C LYS A 425 3.17 24.25 0.27
N GLU A 426 1.89 23.98 0.04
CA GLU A 426 0.88 25.02 -0.21
C GLU A 426 0.07 25.30 1.06
N ALA A 427 0.27 26.50 1.64
CA ALA A 427 -0.41 26.88 2.86
C ALA A 427 -1.95 26.91 2.69
N GLY A 428 -2.67 26.41 3.69
CA GLY A 428 -4.14 26.41 3.73
C GLY A 428 -4.81 25.28 2.97
N ARG A 429 -4.05 24.41 2.32
CA ARG A 429 -4.55 23.16 1.68
C ARG A 429 -4.43 21.97 2.64
N ASP A 430 -5.07 20.86 2.30
CA ASP A 430 -4.80 19.57 2.95
C ASP A 430 -3.31 19.25 2.74
N PRO A 431 -2.50 19.08 3.80
CA PRO A 431 -1.06 18.88 3.67
C PRO A 431 -0.66 17.54 3.02
N TYR A 432 -1.60 16.66 2.80
CA TYR A 432 -1.40 15.40 2.10
C TYR A 432 -1.72 15.46 0.61
N PHE A 433 -2.15 16.62 0.08
CA PHE A 433 -2.31 16.79 -1.36
C PHE A 433 -0.96 16.83 -2.04
N VAL A 434 -0.79 15.91 -2.99
CA VAL A 434 0.40 15.83 -3.84
C VAL A 434 0.31 16.88 -4.93
N ALA A 435 1.37 17.63 -5.15
CA ALA A 435 1.47 18.59 -6.24
C ALA A 435 2.82 18.47 -6.96
N LEU A 436 2.86 18.86 -8.24
CA LEU A 436 4.04 18.81 -9.09
C LEU A 436 4.79 20.13 -9.08
N TYR A 437 6.10 20.05 -8.89
CA TYR A 437 7.01 21.20 -8.87
C TYR A 437 8.18 21.02 -9.82
N ARG A 438 8.77 22.15 -10.19
CA ARG A 438 10.04 22.23 -10.89
C ARG A 438 10.97 23.19 -10.17
N VAL A 439 12.27 22.89 -10.12
CA VAL A 439 13.30 23.74 -9.49
C VAL A 439 14.63 23.60 -10.24
N ASN A 440 15.46 24.64 -10.23
CA ASN A 440 16.83 24.55 -10.72
C ASN A 440 17.74 23.88 -9.66
N PHE A 441 18.85 23.29 -10.08
CA PHE A 441 19.83 22.63 -9.19
C PHE A 441 20.40 23.57 -8.11
N ASP A 442 20.46 24.87 -8.36
CA ASP A 442 20.91 25.87 -7.38
C ASP A 442 19.80 26.31 -6.40
N GLY A 443 18.61 25.75 -6.53
CA GLY A 443 17.43 26.06 -5.72
C GLY A 443 16.63 27.28 -6.20
N SER A 444 17.06 27.94 -7.24
CA SER A 444 16.30 29.04 -7.85
C SER A 444 15.14 28.53 -8.71
N GLY A 445 14.20 29.42 -9.05
CA GLY A 445 13.17 29.16 -10.04
C GLY A 445 12.15 28.07 -9.64
N MET A 446 11.95 27.83 -8.35
CA MET A 446 10.90 26.90 -7.91
C MET A 446 9.54 27.36 -8.43
N LYS A 447 8.82 26.43 -9.07
CA LYS A 447 7.51 26.68 -9.66
C LYS A 447 6.55 25.54 -9.44
N LEU A 448 5.35 25.83 -8.95
CA LEU A 448 4.23 24.90 -8.89
C LEU A 448 3.67 24.72 -10.31
N LEU A 449 3.55 23.48 -10.77
CA LEU A 449 3.07 23.14 -12.11
C LEU A 449 1.61 22.67 -12.14
N THR A 450 1.08 22.27 -10.99
CA THR A 450 -0.31 21.82 -10.80
C THR A 450 -0.98 22.68 -9.71
N PRO A 451 -1.53 23.85 -10.08
CA PRO A 451 -1.92 24.89 -9.12
C PRO A 451 -3.27 24.65 -8.42
N GLU A 452 -4.08 23.69 -8.86
CA GLU A 452 -5.40 23.43 -8.30
C GLU A 452 -5.30 22.89 -6.85
N ASP A 453 -6.30 23.23 -6.01
CA ASP A 453 -6.41 22.73 -4.64
C ASP A 453 -6.96 21.30 -4.65
N ALA A 454 -6.10 20.37 -5.04
CA ALA A 454 -6.38 18.95 -5.21
C ALA A 454 -5.10 18.14 -5.04
N THR A 455 -5.24 16.84 -4.92
CA THR A 455 -4.11 15.92 -5.11
C THR A 455 -3.98 15.59 -6.59
N HIS A 456 -2.75 15.48 -7.06
CA HIS A 456 -2.39 15.28 -8.46
C HIS A 456 -1.62 13.98 -8.64
N ASP A 457 -2.00 13.21 -9.65
CA ASP A 457 -1.23 12.09 -10.18
C ASP A 457 -0.78 12.45 -11.59
N VAL A 458 0.53 12.34 -11.85
CA VAL A 458 1.11 12.85 -13.10
C VAL A 458 1.92 11.79 -13.84
N THR A 459 1.73 11.71 -15.14
CA THR A 459 2.47 10.80 -16.02
C THR A 459 3.11 11.58 -17.15
N PHE A 460 4.45 11.65 -17.16
CA PHE A 460 5.20 12.38 -18.19
C PHE A 460 5.28 11.63 -19.50
N ALA A 461 5.22 12.40 -20.59
CA ALA A 461 5.66 11.91 -21.90
C ALA A 461 7.16 11.52 -21.82
N PRO A 462 7.60 10.47 -22.55
CA PRO A 462 9.00 10.02 -22.52
C PRO A 462 10.02 11.11 -22.88
N ASP A 463 9.67 12.06 -23.75
CA ASP A 463 10.52 13.20 -24.09
C ASP A 463 10.46 14.33 -23.05
N GLY A 464 9.51 14.25 -22.11
CA GLY A 464 9.28 15.21 -21.05
C GLY A 464 8.68 16.55 -21.48
N GLY A 465 8.23 16.66 -22.71
CA GLY A 465 7.63 17.88 -23.24
C GLY A 465 6.22 18.18 -22.74
N ALA A 466 5.54 17.17 -22.20
CA ALA A 466 4.18 17.27 -21.66
C ALA A 466 3.95 16.22 -20.58
N PHE A 467 2.87 16.36 -19.81
CA PHE A 467 2.40 15.36 -18.88
C PHE A 467 0.88 15.30 -18.82
N VAL A 468 0.36 14.13 -18.48
CA VAL A 468 -1.04 13.95 -18.10
C VAL A 468 -1.15 14.27 -16.61
N ASP A 469 -2.11 15.10 -16.25
CA ASP A 469 -2.41 15.52 -14.88
C ASP A 469 -3.82 15.04 -14.51
N VAL A 470 -3.91 14.16 -13.51
CA VAL A 470 -5.15 13.64 -12.95
C VAL A 470 -5.34 14.27 -11.58
N ALA A 471 -6.26 15.22 -11.48
CA ALA A 471 -6.54 15.96 -10.26
C ALA A 471 -7.86 15.54 -9.62
N SER A 472 -7.89 15.34 -8.30
CA SER A 472 -9.09 15.06 -7.51
C SER A 472 -8.93 15.41 -6.05
N THR A 473 -10.01 15.37 -5.29
CA THR A 473 -9.99 15.38 -3.81
C THR A 473 -10.77 14.16 -3.29
N PRO A 474 -10.69 13.84 -2.01
CA PRO A 474 -11.50 12.74 -1.46
C PRO A 474 -13.01 12.88 -1.71
N ALA A 475 -13.49 14.09 -1.90
CA ALA A 475 -14.92 14.42 -2.07
C ALA A 475 -15.31 14.85 -3.49
N THR A 476 -14.35 15.13 -4.37
CA THR A 476 -14.59 15.60 -5.73
C THR A 476 -14.03 14.66 -6.79
N PRO A 477 -14.80 14.37 -7.87
CA PRO A 477 -14.37 13.45 -8.91
C PRO A 477 -13.12 13.93 -9.66
N GLN A 478 -12.45 13.00 -10.31
CA GLN A 478 -11.25 13.26 -11.11
C GLN A 478 -11.57 14.16 -12.30
N THR A 479 -10.65 15.07 -12.56
CA THR A 479 -10.50 15.79 -13.82
C THR A 479 -9.12 15.48 -14.39
N THR A 480 -9.04 15.14 -15.66
CA THR A 480 -7.80 14.81 -16.35
C THR A 480 -7.53 15.78 -17.47
N MET A 481 -6.31 16.31 -17.50
CA MET A 481 -5.86 17.20 -18.56
C MET A 481 -4.42 16.89 -18.99
N VAL A 482 -4.06 17.32 -20.17
CA VAL A 482 -2.65 17.38 -20.60
C VAL A 482 -2.12 18.78 -20.31
N ARG A 483 -0.94 18.84 -19.72
CA ARG A 483 -0.17 20.09 -19.50
C ARG A 483 1.15 20.05 -20.26
N ASP A 484 1.63 21.23 -20.61
CA ASP A 484 3.00 21.38 -21.10
C ASP A 484 4.02 21.31 -19.95
N VAL A 485 5.29 21.31 -20.28
CA VAL A 485 6.41 21.28 -19.32
C VAL A 485 6.41 22.45 -18.32
N ASP A 486 5.72 23.53 -18.65
CA ASP A 486 5.57 24.71 -17.79
C ASP A 486 4.30 24.68 -16.93
N GLY A 487 3.49 23.61 -17.01
CA GLY A 487 2.25 23.44 -16.26
C GLY A 487 1.03 24.10 -16.89
N ASN A 488 1.15 24.69 -18.10
CA ASN A 488 0.00 25.29 -18.78
C ASN A 488 -0.93 24.21 -19.34
N ALA A 489 -2.23 24.39 -19.21
CA ALA A 489 -3.21 23.47 -19.75
C ALA A 489 -3.18 23.45 -21.28
N VAL A 490 -3.01 22.27 -21.88
CA VAL A 490 -3.00 22.03 -23.32
C VAL A 490 -4.35 21.56 -23.80
N MET A 491 -4.95 20.55 -23.15
CA MET A 491 -6.27 20.05 -23.46
C MET A 491 -6.90 19.30 -22.27
N ASP A 492 -8.23 19.35 -22.19
CA ASP A 492 -9.03 18.48 -21.31
C ASP A 492 -9.11 17.08 -21.92
N VAL A 493 -8.91 16.05 -21.10
CA VAL A 493 -8.96 14.64 -21.52
C VAL A 493 -10.26 14.01 -21.08
N ALA A 494 -10.55 14.04 -19.77
CA ALA A 494 -11.75 13.43 -19.21
C ALA A 494 -12.15 14.10 -17.89
N ARG A 495 -13.39 13.89 -17.53
CA ARG A 495 -13.96 14.18 -16.21
C ARG A 495 -14.76 12.96 -15.78
N GLN A 496 -14.51 12.44 -14.60
CA GLN A 496 -15.31 11.34 -14.05
C GLN A 496 -16.80 11.71 -14.01
N ASP A 497 -17.64 10.78 -14.43
CA ASP A 497 -19.10 10.88 -14.32
C ASP A 497 -19.58 10.01 -13.14
N LEU A 498 -20.18 10.67 -12.17
CA LEU A 498 -20.78 10.06 -10.98
C LEU A 498 -22.29 9.90 -11.07
N GLY A 499 -22.91 10.18 -12.20
CA GLY A 499 -24.37 10.21 -12.35
C GLY A 499 -25.05 8.90 -11.92
N LYS A 500 -24.50 7.75 -12.32
CA LYS A 500 -25.00 6.44 -11.89
C LYS A 500 -24.77 6.18 -10.40
N LEU A 501 -23.62 6.54 -9.89
CA LEU A 501 -23.27 6.40 -8.49
C LEU A 501 -24.19 7.26 -7.60
N GLN A 502 -24.43 8.50 -7.99
CA GLN A 502 -25.34 9.41 -7.28
C GLN A 502 -26.80 8.94 -7.36
N ALA A 503 -27.23 8.37 -8.49
CA ALA A 503 -28.58 7.84 -8.68
C ALA A 503 -28.92 6.69 -7.71
N VAL A 504 -27.93 5.93 -7.24
CA VAL A 504 -28.12 4.90 -6.21
C VAL A 504 -28.02 5.46 -4.77
N GLY A 505 -27.91 6.79 -4.63
CA GLY A 505 -27.92 7.47 -3.33
C GLY A 505 -26.56 7.68 -2.69
N TRP A 506 -25.45 7.43 -3.42
CA TRP A 506 -24.10 7.71 -2.93
C TRP A 506 -23.91 9.19 -2.58
N LYS A 507 -23.22 9.45 -1.50
CA LYS A 507 -22.83 10.79 -1.06
C LYS A 507 -21.33 10.84 -0.76
N PRO A 508 -20.67 11.97 -1.03
CA PRO A 508 -19.26 12.12 -0.70
C PRO A 508 -19.04 12.07 0.81
N LEU A 509 -17.89 11.56 1.21
CA LEU A 509 -17.38 11.65 2.58
C LEU A 509 -17.20 13.11 3.00
N THR A 510 -17.06 13.35 4.31
CA THR A 510 -16.79 14.68 4.85
C THR A 510 -15.34 14.77 5.31
N PRO A 511 -14.47 15.56 4.67
CA PRO A 511 -13.15 15.87 5.21
C PRO A 511 -13.30 16.58 6.57
N ILE A 512 -12.42 16.23 7.50
CA ILE A 512 -12.41 16.80 8.85
C ILE A 512 -11.01 17.26 9.23
N THR A 513 -10.96 18.27 10.10
CA THR A 513 -9.74 18.70 10.79
C THR A 513 -10.03 18.77 12.27
N VAL A 514 -9.13 18.19 13.08
CA VAL A 514 -9.18 18.21 14.54
C VAL A 514 -7.78 18.52 15.08
N LYS A 515 -7.67 18.86 16.35
CA LYS A 515 -6.37 19.05 17.01
C LYS A 515 -5.87 17.74 17.60
N ALA A 516 -4.55 17.52 17.51
CA ALA A 516 -3.85 16.42 18.14
C ALA A 516 -3.93 16.49 19.68
N ARG A 517 -3.37 15.51 20.35
CA ARG A 517 -3.24 15.41 21.81
C ARG A 517 -2.58 16.63 22.46
N ASP A 518 -1.73 17.33 21.74
CA ASP A 518 -1.05 18.56 22.18
C ASP A 518 -1.93 19.81 22.15
N GLY A 519 -3.14 19.72 21.58
CA GLY A 519 -4.09 20.83 21.42
C GLY A 519 -3.72 21.87 20.35
N ASN A 520 -2.60 21.71 19.65
CA ASN A 520 -2.07 22.69 18.69
C ASN A 520 -1.97 22.15 17.27
N THR A 521 -1.44 20.94 17.09
CA THR A 521 -1.18 20.33 15.80
C THR A 521 -2.48 19.95 15.11
N ASP A 522 -2.67 20.38 13.85
CA ASP A 522 -3.82 19.98 13.05
C ASP A 522 -3.65 18.55 12.53
N LEU A 523 -4.67 17.72 12.74
CA LEU A 523 -4.83 16.40 12.20
C LEU A 523 -5.95 16.40 11.16
N TYR A 524 -5.77 15.64 10.11
CA TYR A 524 -6.69 15.56 8.99
C TYR A 524 -7.28 14.16 8.91
N GLY A 525 -8.53 14.08 8.47
CA GLY A 525 -9.22 12.79 8.39
C GLY A 525 -10.51 12.85 7.59
N PHE A 526 -11.23 11.75 7.62
CA PHE A 526 -12.52 11.60 6.93
C PHE A 526 -13.59 11.11 7.89
N LEU A 527 -14.81 11.60 7.68
CA LEU A 527 -16.00 11.21 8.42
C LEU A 527 -17.06 10.70 7.46
N PHE A 528 -17.62 9.54 7.78
CA PHE A 528 -18.68 8.86 7.05
C PHE A 528 -19.95 8.86 7.90
N ARG A 529 -21.08 9.15 7.28
CA ARG A 529 -22.42 9.14 7.89
C ARG A 529 -23.33 8.19 7.14
N PRO A 530 -24.38 7.65 7.78
CA PRO A 530 -25.40 6.92 7.05
C PRO A 530 -25.89 7.72 5.83
N THR A 531 -26.17 7.06 4.72
CA THR A 531 -26.76 7.74 3.55
C THR A 531 -28.12 8.33 3.86
N GLU A 532 -28.88 7.69 4.74
CA GLU A 532 -30.14 8.20 5.32
C GLU A 532 -29.89 8.80 6.72
N PHE A 533 -29.04 9.84 6.74
CA PHE A 533 -28.64 10.51 7.97
C PHE A 533 -29.77 11.37 8.54
N ASP A 534 -30.00 11.25 9.86
CA ASP A 534 -30.94 12.04 10.63
C ASP A 534 -30.22 12.75 11.80
N ALA A 535 -30.06 14.05 11.71
CA ALA A 535 -29.35 14.85 12.72
C ALA A 535 -30.04 14.87 14.11
N ALA A 536 -31.29 14.43 14.22
CA ALA A 536 -31.98 14.31 15.50
C ALA A 536 -31.64 13.01 16.26
N LYS A 537 -31.02 12.04 15.59
CA LYS A 537 -30.54 10.78 16.21
C LYS A 537 -29.14 10.91 16.74
N ARG A 538 -28.80 10.06 17.70
CA ARG A 538 -27.41 9.89 18.17
C ARG A 538 -26.85 8.56 17.66
N TYR A 539 -25.68 8.64 17.04
CA TYR A 539 -25.01 7.50 16.40
C TYR A 539 -23.76 7.11 17.21
N PRO A 540 -23.57 5.81 17.52
CA PRO A 540 -22.26 5.34 17.95
C PRO A 540 -21.21 5.70 16.92
N ILE A 541 -19.98 5.95 17.37
CA ILE A 541 -18.86 6.23 16.46
C ILE A 541 -17.91 5.06 16.41
N VAL A 542 -17.46 4.70 15.21
CA VAL A 542 -16.44 3.67 14.96
C VAL A 542 -15.22 4.33 14.36
N ASP A 543 -14.08 4.15 15.00
CA ASP A 543 -12.77 4.61 14.54
C ASP A 543 -12.12 3.50 13.70
N TYR A 544 -11.77 3.80 12.46
CA TYR A 544 -10.90 2.96 11.65
C TYR A 544 -9.47 3.44 11.80
N VAL A 545 -8.60 2.58 12.29
CA VAL A 545 -7.21 2.93 12.58
C VAL A 545 -6.23 2.07 11.80
N TYR A 546 -5.27 2.74 11.17
CA TYR A 546 -4.01 2.18 10.70
C TYR A 546 -2.93 3.23 10.95
N PRO A 547 -2.30 3.23 12.10
CA PRO A 547 -1.55 4.39 12.58
C PRO A 547 -0.17 4.60 11.94
N GLY A 548 0.23 3.77 11.03
CA GLY A 548 1.58 3.83 10.44
C GLY A 548 2.63 3.19 11.36
N PRO A 549 3.90 3.50 11.23
CA PRO A 549 4.53 4.71 10.68
C PRO A 549 4.68 4.78 9.16
N GLN A 550 4.58 3.66 8.44
CA GLN A 550 4.75 3.64 6.99
C GLN A 550 3.56 4.22 6.21
N THR A 551 2.37 4.34 6.83
CA THR A 551 1.16 4.88 6.17
C THR A 551 0.22 5.53 7.17
N GLY A 552 -0.80 6.24 6.69
CA GLY A 552 -1.87 6.80 7.51
C GLY A 552 -3.17 6.00 7.45
N SER A 553 -4.04 6.21 8.45
CA SER A 553 -5.35 5.56 8.53
C SER A 553 -6.27 5.88 7.35
N CYS A 554 -6.22 7.10 6.84
CA CYS A 554 -7.15 7.58 5.81
C CYS A 554 -6.71 7.27 4.38
N GLY A 555 -5.44 6.89 4.19
CA GLY A 555 -4.86 6.54 2.89
C GLY A 555 -4.84 7.72 1.90
N SER A 556 -4.94 7.40 0.61
CA SER A 556 -4.85 8.38 -0.48
C SER A 556 -5.88 9.52 -0.36
N ARG A 557 -5.47 10.71 -0.78
CA ARG A 557 -6.35 11.89 -0.90
C ARG A 557 -7.03 12.00 -2.28
N SER A 558 -6.84 11.03 -3.15
CA SER A 558 -7.56 10.96 -4.42
C SER A 558 -9.03 10.58 -4.21
N PHE A 559 -9.87 10.89 -5.18
CA PHE A 559 -11.26 10.42 -5.19
C PHE A 559 -11.32 8.89 -5.22
N ALA A 560 -12.19 8.34 -4.38
CA ALA A 560 -12.59 6.94 -4.42
C ALA A 560 -14.08 6.81 -4.09
N ALA A 561 -14.82 6.02 -4.86
CA ALA A 561 -16.24 5.78 -4.64
C ALA A 561 -16.50 4.97 -3.36
N ALA A 562 -15.58 4.08 -3.01
CA ALA A 562 -15.52 3.35 -1.75
C ALA A 562 -14.14 3.49 -1.11
N ARG A 563 -14.12 3.47 0.20
CA ARG A 563 -12.89 3.35 1.01
C ARG A 563 -13.08 2.22 2.01
N ARG A 564 -12.53 1.05 1.68
CA ARG A 564 -12.78 -0.18 2.45
C ARG A 564 -14.28 -0.36 2.68
N ASP A 565 -14.69 -0.75 3.88
CA ASP A 565 -16.10 -0.88 4.28
C ASP A 565 -16.62 0.29 5.15
N LEU A 566 -15.94 1.46 5.13
CA LEU A 566 -16.24 2.58 6.04
C LEU A 566 -17.67 3.12 5.83
N GLN A 567 -18.09 3.30 4.57
CA GLN A 567 -19.46 3.73 4.27
C GLN A 567 -20.51 2.63 4.56
N SER A 568 -20.11 1.36 4.37
CA SER A 568 -20.96 0.22 4.69
C SER A 568 -21.29 0.15 6.18
N LEU A 569 -20.27 0.30 7.03
CA LEU A 569 -20.46 0.42 8.48
C LEU A 569 -21.32 1.63 8.85
N ALA A 570 -21.13 2.76 8.18
CA ALA A 570 -21.97 3.92 8.43
C ALA A 570 -23.44 3.63 8.14
N ASP A 571 -23.77 2.92 7.07
CA ASP A 571 -25.16 2.57 6.72
C ASP A 571 -25.79 1.51 7.66
N LEU A 572 -24.96 0.81 8.44
CA LEU A 572 -25.45 -0.02 9.56
C LEU A 572 -25.84 0.81 10.79
N GLY A 573 -25.72 2.13 10.73
CA GLY A 573 -26.17 3.04 11.77
C GLY A 573 -25.06 3.57 12.68
N PHE A 574 -23.87 3.66 12.16
CA PHE A 574 -22.72 4.26 12.84
C PHE A 574 -22.30 5.59 12.20
N VAL A 575 -21.56 6.37 12.91
CA VAL A 575 -20.64 7.34 12.32
C VAL A 575 -19.28 6.67 12.26
N VAL A 576 -18.60 6.74 11.13
CA VAL A 576 -17.28 6.14 10.99
C VAL A 576 -16.26 7.24 10.73
N VAL A 577 -15.10 7.15 11.35
CA VAL A 577 -14.02 8.13 11.22
C VAL A 577 -12.71 7.43 10.96
N CYS A 578 -11.82 8.07 10.24
CA CYS A 578 -10.38 7.83 10.25
C CYS A 578 -9.66 9.16 10.47
N ILE A 579 -8.58 9.17 11.24
CA ILE A 579 -7.75 10.35 11.52
C ILE A 579 -6.28 9.96 11.36
N ASP A 580 -5.52 10.73 10.58
CA ASP A 580 -4.07 10.57 10.50
C ASP A 580 -3.42 11.29 11.67
N GLY A 581 -3.07 10.53 12.71
CA GLY A 581 -2.47 11.01 13.96
C GLY A 581 -0.97 11.25 13.85
N MET A 582 -0.37 11.80 14.90
CA MET A 582 1.08 11.97 15.01
C MET A 582 1.78 10.61 14.93
N GLY A 583 2.88 10.54 14.20
CA GLY A 583 3.58 9.29 13.90
C GLY A 583 3.27 8.72 12.49
N THR A 584 2.34 9.33 11.73
CA THR A 584 2.08 8.97 10.33
C THR A 584 2.95 9.79 9.38
N PRO A 585 3.27 9.28 8.16
CA PRO A 585 4.20 9.91 7.23
C PRO A 585 3.62 11.15 6.54
N ASN A 586 4.43 11.77 5.69
CA ASN A 586 4.05 12.92 4.84
C ASN A 586 3.83 14.25 5.57
N ARG A 587 4.30 14.36 6.82
CA ARG A 587 4.35 15.59 7.60
C ARG A 587 5.80 15.90 7.98
N SER A 588 6.03 16.84 8.91
CA SER A 588 7.38 17.09 9.42
C SER A 588 8.01 15.86 10.04
N LYS A 589 9.35 15.80 10.06
CA LYS A 589 10.07 14.70 10.72
C LYS A 589 9.67 14.54 12.19
N SER A 590 9.56 15.65 12.92
CA SER A 590 9.12 15.64 14.32
C SER A 590 7.69 15.12 14.51
N PHE A 591 6.82 15.29 13.53
CA PHE A 591 5.48 14.69 13.54
C PHE A 591 5.56 13.19 13.27
N HIS A 592 6.35 12.77 12.29
CA HIS A 592 6.52 11.37 11.90
C HIS A 592 7.25 10.57 12.99
N ASP A 593 8.27 11.16 13.62
CA ASP A 593 9.05 10.54 14.69
C ASP A 593 8.32 10.45 16.05
N ALA A 594 7.09 10.93 16.15
CA ALA A 594 6.37 11.02 17.42
C ALA A 594 6.19 9.68 18.15
N LEU A 595 6.29 8.56 17.42
CA LEU A 595 6.18 7.21 17.96
C LEU A 595 7.52 6.44 17.96
N TYR A 596 8.63 7.06 17.53
CA TYR A 596 9.91 6.39 17.47
C TYR A 596 10.36 5.90 18.86
N GLY A 597 10.68 4.62 18.93
CA GLY A 597 11.14 3.99 20.18
C GLY A 597 10.05 3.71 21.21
N ASP A 598 8.83 4.21 21.03
CA ASP A 598 7.67 3.94 21.90
C ASP A 598 6.38 3.98 21.10
N MET A 599 5.93 2.82 20.66
CA MET A 599 4.65 2.65 19.95
C MET A 599 3.50 2.25 20.90
N ALA A 600 3.68 2.35 22.22
CA ALA A 600 2.67 1.91 23.19
C ALA A 600 1.31 2.57 22.96
N ASP A 601 1.29 3.86 22.68
CA ASP A 601 0.05 4.58 22.46
C ASP A 601 -0.41 4.59 20.98
N ASN A 602 0.50 4.36 20.03
CA ASN A 602 0.25 4.10 18.62
C ASN A 602 -0.82 5.02 17.98
N THR A 603 -0.67 6.34 18.15
CA THR A 603 -1.59 7.44 17.79
C THR A 603 -2.93 7.48 18.55
N ILE A 604 -3.23 6.54 19.43
CA ILE A 604 -4.53 6.43 20.08
C ILE A 604 -4.91 7.68 20.89
N PRO A 605 -4.00 8.36 21.61
CA PRO A 605 -4.35 9.66 22.25
C PRO A 605 -4.86 10.71 21.26
N ASP A 606 -4.39 10.71 20.02
CA ASP A 606 -4.87 11.61 18.97
C ASP A 606 -6.27 11.23 18.49
N GLN A 607 -6.54 9.91 18.34
CA GLN A 607 -7.88 9.40 18.03
C GLN A 607 -8.87 9.80 19.11
N VAL A 608 -8.52 9.62 20.39
CA VAL A 608 -9.34 10.01 21.53
C VAL A 608 -9.60 11.52 21.54
N ALA A 609 -8.57 12.34 21.31
CA ALA A 609 -8.69 13.81 21.26
C ALA A 609 -9.59 14.25 20.09
N GLY A 610 -9.38 13.68 18.91
CA GLY A 610 -10.15 13.96 17.70
C GLY A 610 -11.63 13.58 17.84
N ILE A 611 -11.93 12.38 18.31
CA ILE A 611 -13.31 11.91 18.52
C ILE A 611 -14.04 12.78 19.53
N LYS A 612 -13.40 13.16 20.65
CA LYS A 612 -13.99 14.09 21.63
C LYS A 612 -14.34 15.45 21.01
N GLN A 613 -13.45 16.00 20.19
CA GLN A 613 -13.71 17.26 19.50
C GLN A 613 -14.85 17.12 18.46
N LEU A 614 -14.90 16.02 17.73
CA LEU A 614 -16.00 15.75 16.80
C LEU A 614 -17.34 15.63 17.53
N ALA A 615 -17.39 14.93 18.67
CA ALA A 615 -18.60 14.81 19.48
C ALA A 615 -19.05 16.16 20.08
N ALA A 616 -18.11 17.02 20.47
CA ALA A 616 -18.43 18.37 20.91
C ALA A 616 -18.95 19.25 19.75
N ARG A 617 -18.45 19.06 18.53
CA ARG A 617 -18.87 19.80 17.33
C ARG A 617 -20.21 19.30 16.77
N TYR A 618 -20.46 18.00 16.89
CA TYR A 618 -21.59 17.32 16.28
C TYR A 618 -22.41 16.57 17.34
N PRO A 619 -23.52 17.14 17.88
CA PRO A 619 -24.31 16.52 18.94
C PRO A 619 -24.91 15.15 18.62
N TRP A 620 -24.96 14.79 17.35
CA TRP A 620 -25.41 13.48 16.88
C TRP A 620 -24.36 12.37 17.00
N ILE A 621 -23.10 12.68 17.38
CA ILE A 621 -22.11 11.68 17.73
C ILE A 621 -22.29 11.28 19.21
N ASP A 622 -22.36 9.98 19.46
CA ASP A 622 -22.44 9.42 20.81
C ASP A 622 -21.06 8.98 21.32
N ALA A 623 -20.36 9.86 22.00
CA ALA A 623 -19.04 9.59 22.56
C ALA A 623 -19.03 8.58 23.74
N GLU A 624 -20.20 8.15 24.24
CA GLU A 624 -20.30 7.07 25.23
C GLU A 624 -20.28 5.67 24.56
N ARG A 625 -20.46 5.63 23.24
CA ARG A 625 -20.45 4.40 22.43
C ARG A 625 -19.42 4.52 21.34
N VAL A 626 -18.14 4.31 21.68
CA VAL A 626 -17.00 4.37 20.77
C VAL A 626 -16.50 2.97 20.49
N GLY A 627 -16.44 2.60 19.20
CA GLY A 627 -15.80 1.39 18.69
C GLY A 627 -14.50 1.71 17.98
N ILE A 628 -13.66 0.71 17.77
CA ILE A 628 -12.41 0.82 17.03
C ILE A 628 -12.11 -0.47 16.30
N TYR A 629 -11.55 -0.40 15.09
CA TYR A 629 -11.04 -1.56 14.41
C TYR A 629 -9.88 -1.20 13.47
N GLY A 630 -9.08 -2.19 13.20
CA GLY A 630 -8.01 -2.11 12.21
C GLY A 630 -7.38 -3.46 11.94
N HIS A 631 -6.60 -3.50 10.87
CA HIS A 631 -5.93 -4.69 10.38
C HIS A 631 -4.41 -4.48 10.44
N SER A 632 -3.61 -5.55 10.67
CA SER A 632 -2.15 -5.47 10.73
C SER A 632 -1.70 -4.50 11.86
N GLY A 633 -0.89 -3.47 11.57
CA GLY A 633 -0.59 -2.41 12.53
C GLY A 633 -1.83 -1.76 13.15
N GLY A 634 -2.94 -1.69 12.40
CA GLY A 634 -4.24 -1.24 12.92
C GLY A 634 -4.88 -2.24 13.88
N GLY A 635 -4.61 -3.53 13.73
CA GLY A 635 -5.01 -4.58 14.67
C GLY A 635 -4.28 -4.41 16.01
N ALA A 636 -2.97 -4.20 15.96
CA ALA A 636 -2.14 -3.92 17.13
C ALA A 636 -2.62 -2.65 17.85
N ALA A 637 -2.86 -1.56 17.11
CA ALA A 637 -3.39 -0.31 17.64
C ALA A 637 -4.78 -0.46 18.26
N THR A 638 -5.65 -1.28 17.67
CA THR A 638 -6.98 -1.58 18.22
C THR A 638 -6.86 -2.26 19.59
N ALA A 639 -6.00 -3.26 19.74
CA ALA A 639 -5.77 -3.90 21.03
C ALA A 639 -5.16 -2.92 22.05
N ALA A 640 -4.16 -2.14 21.63
CA ALA A 640 -3.57 -1.08 22.45
C ALA A 640 -4.64 -0.07 22.94
N ALA A 641 -5.54 0.37 22.05
CA ALA A 641 -6.65 1.26 22.39
C ALA A 641 -7.56 0.65 23.48
N MET A 642 -7.92 -0.62 23.33
CA MET A 642 -8.79 -1.34 24.29
C MET A 642 -8.12 -1.55 25.65
N PHE A 643 -6.78 -1.60 25.69
CA PHE A 643 -6.02 -1.82 26.93
C PHE A 643 -5.55 -0.52 27.60
N HIS A 644 -5.19 0.51 26.83
CA HIS A 644 -4.71 1.79 27.38
C HIS A 644 -5.85 2.80 27.64
N PHE A 645 -6.96 2.71 26.86
CA PHE A 645 -8.14 3.57 27.00
C PHE A 645 -9.43 2.78 27.21
N PRO A 646 -9.47 1.83 28.19
CA PRO A 646 -10.57 0.89 28.36
C PRO A 646 -11.89 1.55 28.78
N ASP A 647 -11.85 2.78 29.31
CA ASP A 647 -13.04 3.56 29.65
C ASP A 647 -13.56 4.39 28.47
N PHE A 648 -12.80 4.53 27.40
CA PHE A 648 -13.21 5.27 26.21
C PHE A 648 -13.73 4.31 25.11
N PHE A 649 -12.92 3.34 24.70
CA PHE A 649 -13.32 2.35 23.69
C PHE A 649 -14.13 1.20 24.31
N LYS A 650 -15.33 0.97 23.75
CA LYS A 650 -16.28 -0.03 24.28
C LYS A 650 -16.22 -1.33 23.52
N VAL A 651 -15.93 -1.30 22.21
CA VAL A 651 -15.87 -2.45 21.33
C VAL A 651 -14.67 -2.33 20.40
N GLY A 652 -13.81 -3.34 20.36
CA GLY A 652 -12.67 -3.44 19.46
C GLY A 652 -12.72 -4.68 18.58
N VAL A 653 -12.35 -4.54 17.30
CA VAL A 653 -12.11 -5.69 16.39
C VAL A 653 -10.67 -5.55 15.86
N SER A 654 -9.79 -6.41 16.40
CA SER A 654 -8.36 -6.41 16.09
C SER A 654 -8.06 -7.54 15.12
N GLU A 655 -7.58 -7.20 13.93
CA GLU A 655 -7.35 -8.14 12.83
C GLU A 655 -5.86 -8.24 12.51
N SER A 656 -5.29 -9.45 12.52
CA SER A 656 -3.90 -9.80 12.17
C SER A 656 -2.85 -8.84 12.75
N GLY A 657 -2.99 -8.45 14.03
CA GLY A 657 -2.16 -7.43 14.65
C GLY A 657 -0.76 -7.92 15.04
N ASN A 658 0.28 -7.11 14.76
CA ASN A 658 1.64 -7.29 15.27
C ASN A 658 1.73 -6.75 16.72
N HIS A 659 1.15 -7.49 17.64
CA HIS A 659 0.94 -7.10 19.03
C HIS A 659 2.21 -6.97 19.84
N ASP A 660 3.26 -7.71 19.47
CA ASP A 660 4.60 -7.64 20.04
C ASP A 660 5.62 -7.72 18.92
N ASN A 661 6.32 -6.63 18.69
CA ASN A 661 7.30 -6.54 17.62
C ASN A 661 8.60 -7.32 17.87
N ARG A 662 8.77 -7.96 19.05
CA ARG A 662 9.84 -8.96 19.29
C ARG A 662 9.56 -10.30 18.60
N VAL A 663 8.33 -10.52 18.13
CA VAL A 663 7.92 -11.68 17.30
C VAL A 663 7.45 -11.23 15.92
N TYR A 664 8.02 -10.14 15.45
CA TYR A 664 7.81 -9.58 14.12
C TYR A 664 9.16 -9.34 13.44
N GLU A 665 9.14 -9.07 12.13
CA GLU A 665 10.33 -8.90 11.31
C GLU A 665 11.27 -7.82 11.86
N ASP A 666 12.58 -8.12 11.87
CA ASP A 666 13.62 -7.26 12.40
C ASP A 666 13.69 -5.91 11.70
N ASP A 667 13.64 -5.90 10.39
CA ASP A 667 13.73 -4.71 9.54
C ASP A 667 12.67 -3.67 9.89
N TRP A 668 11.37 -4.07 9.90
CA TRP A 668 10.29 -3.17 10.27
C TRP A 668 10.38 -2.72 11.73
N ALA A 669 10.60 -3.66 12.63
CA ALA A 669 10.57 -3.37 14.06
C ALA A 669 11.75 -2.47 14.46
N GLU A 670 12.97 -2.78 14.01
CA GLU A 670 14.18 -2.05 14.40
C GLU A 670 14.26 -0.66 13.75
N LYS A 671 13.65 -0.46 12.57
CA LYS A 671 13.50 0.88 11.98
C LYS A 671 12.71 1.82 12.89
N TRP A 672 11.55 1.38 13.36
CA TRP A 672 10.59 2.26 14.05
C TRP A 672 10.75 2.28 15.56
N LEU A 673 11.37 1.25 16.15
CA LEU A 673 11.56 1.14 17.60
C LEU A 673 13.04 1.23 18.01
N GLY A 674 13.96 1.24 17.04
CA GLY A 674 15.37 1.06 17.29
C GLY A 674 15.71 -0.39 17.70
N LEU A 675 16.98 -0.69 17.88
CA LEU A 675 17.41 -2.03 18.27
C LEU A 675 16.84 -2.48 19.62
N ASP A 676 16.52 -3.76 19.77
CA ASP A 676 16.11 -4.35 21.04
C ASP A 676 17.25 -4.23 22.08
N LYS A 677 17.05 -3.41 23.10
CA LYS A 677 18.02 -3.15 24.16
C LYS A 677 17.53 -3.78 25.46
N ARG A 678 18.15 -4.91 25.85
CA ARG A 678 17.85 -5.59 27.09
C ARG A 678 18.57 -4.95 28.28
N ASN A 679 17.80 -4.63 29.30
CA ASN A 679 18.31 -4.15 30.58
C ASN A 679 18.76 -5.32 31.48
N ALA A 680 19.50 -5.02 32.53
CA ALA A 680 20.01 -6.02 33.48
C ALA A 680 18.89 -6.76 34.23
N ASP A 681 17.69 -6.16 34.37
CA ASP A 681 16.49 -6.76 34.97
C ASP A 681 15.66 -7.59 34.00
N GLY A 682 16.10 -7.70 32.73
CA GLY A 682 15.44 -8.46 31.68
C GLY A 682 14.35 -7.69 30.92
N THR A 683 14.04 -6.44 31.30
CA THR A 683 13.14 -5.57 30.53
C THR A 683 13.81 -5.06 29.25
N THR A 684 13.00 -4.66 28.26
CA THR A 684 13.49 -4.11 27.01
C THR A 684 12.72 -2.82 26.65
N ASN A 685 13.29 -2.04 25.71
CA ASN A 685 12.56 -0.89 25.13
C ASN A 685 11.31 -1.32 24.33
N TYR A 686 11.14 -2.62 24.05
CA TYR A 686 9.96 -3.17 23.37
C TYR A 686 8.80 -3.50 24.31
N ASP A 687 9.01 -3.51 25.63
CA ASP A 687 7.97 -3.90 26.60
C ASP A 687 6.77 -2.95 26.64
N SER A 688 6.99 -1.66 26.37
CA SER A 688 5.93 -0.64 26.36
C SER A 688 4.93 -0.84 25.23
N GLN A 689 5.35 -1.42 24.09
CA GLN A 689 4.50 -1.63 22.92
C GLN A 689 3.87 -3.04 22.87
N ALA A 690 4.30 -3.97 23.71
CA ALA A 690 3.80 -5.35 23.75
C ALA A 690 2.40 -5.41 24.41
N ASN A 691 1.38 -5.62 23.59
CA ASN A 691 -0.02 -5.55 24.03
C ASN A 691 -0.38 -6.56 25.13
N GLU A 692 0.27 -7.72 25.18
CA GLU A 692 0.05 -8.74 26.23
C GLU A 692 0.39 -8.22 27.63
N ASN A 693 1.30 -7.25 27.76
CA ASN A 693 1.65 -6.65 29.06
C ASN A 693 0.50 -5.83 29.67
N PHE A 694 -0.45 -5.40 28.84
CA PHE A 694 -1.57 -4.52 29.22
C PHE A 694 -2.94 -5.20 29.14
N ALA A 695 -3.02 -6.47 28.69
CA ALA A 695 -4.24 -7.24 28.49
C ALA A 695 -5.17 -7.27 29.72
N LYS A 696 -4.59 -7.22 30.95
CA LYS A 696 -5.33 -7.13 32.22
C LYS A 696 -6.26 -5.93 32.34
N ASN A 697 -6.02 -4.88 31.56
CA ASN A 697 -6.80 -3.65 31.61
C ASN A 697 -8.08 -3.70 30.78
N LEU A 698 -8.29 -4.73 29.97
CA LEU A 698 -9.50 -4.86 29.14
C LEU A 698 -10.77 -4.71 29.97
N LYS A 699 -11.68 -3.80 29.56
CA LYS A 699 -13.03 -3.62 30.12
C LYS A 699 -14.14 -3.80 29.09
N GLY A 700 -13.89 -3.47 27.85
CA GLY A 700 -14.83 -3.53 26.73
C GLY A 700 -14.92 -4.91 26.08
N ARG A 701 -15.59 -4.99 24.95
CA ARG A 701 -15.70 -6.20 24.12
C ARG A 701 -14.60 -6.20 23.06
N LEU A 702 -13.80 -7.25 23.02
CA LEU A 702 -12.69 -7.41 22.08
C LEU A 702 -12.86 -8.69 21.27
N LEU A 703 -12.82 -8.56 19.93
CA LEU A 703 -12.69 -9.66 19.00
C LEU A 703 -11.29 -9.63 18.40
N LEU A 704 -10.56 -10.71 18.58
CA LEU A 704 -9.27 -10.96 17.93
C LEU A 704 -9.49 -11.86 16.71
N ILE A 705 -8.96 -11.49 15.55
CA ILE A 705 -9.05 -12.28 14.32
C ILE A 705 -7.65 -12.48 13.75
N HIS A 706 -7.30 -13.71 13.31
CA HIS A 706 -6.01 -13.99 12.69
C HIS A 706 -6.07 -15.15 11.70
N GLY A 707 -5.33 -15.07 10.60
CA GLY A 707 -5.13 -16.19 9.67
C GLY A 707 -4.08 -17.16 10.19
N THR A 708 -4.32 -18.47 10.08
CA THR A 708 -3.36 -19.45 10.64
C THR A 708 -2.13 -19.66 9.77
N MET A 709 -2.15 -19.18 8.53
CA MET A 709 -1.02 -19.21 7.59
C MET A 709 -0.49 -17.80 7.27
N ASP A 710 -0.66 -16.87 8.21
CA ASP A 710 -0.16 -15.50 8.06
C ASP A 710 1.38 -15.50 8.12
N GLY A 711 1.99 -15.38 6.95
CA GLY A 711 3.45 -15.34 6.79
C GLY A 711 4.05 -13.94 6.98
N ASN A 712 3.19 -12.90 7.02
CA ASN A 712 3.59 -11.54 7.31
C ASN A 712 3.64 -11.31 8.83
N VAL A 713 2.48 -11.25 9.48
CA VAL A 713 2.41 -11.16 10.94
C VAL A 713 2.16 -12.55 11.51
N PRO A 714 3.13 -13.17 12.16
CA PRO A 714 2.97 -14.54 12.67
C PRO A 714 1.80 -14.66 13.64
N PRO A 715 0.97 -15.73 13.55
CA PRO A 715 -0.22 -15.91 14.41
C PRO A 715 0.09 -15.96 15.91
N ASN A 716 1.33 -16.27 16.29
CA ASN A 716 1.76 -16.23 17.69
C ASN A 716 1.67 -14.83 18.30
N ASN A 717 1.74 -13.74 17.51
CA ASN A 717 1.44 -12.37 17.97
C ASN A 717 0.07 -12.30 18.69
N THR A 718 -0.97 -12.76 18.03
CA THR A 718 -2.32 -12.80 18.64
C THR A 718 -2.38 -13.81 19.80
N LEU A 719 -1.69 -14.95 19.70
CA LEU A 719 -1.73 -15.97 20.76
C LEU A 719 -1.05 -15.50 22.06
N LEU A 720 -0.04 -14.62 22.01
CA LEU A 720 0.53 -13.99 23.20
C LEU A 720 -0.50 -13.14 23.94
N VAL A 721 -1.28 -12.35 23.21
CA VAL A 721 -2.39 -11.54 23.77
C VAL A 721 -3.48 -12.45 24.35
N VAL A 722 -3.85 -13.52 23.66
CA VAL A 722 -4.83 -14.52 24.12
C VAL A 722 -4.37 -15.15 25.45
N ASP A 723 -3.12 -15.60 25.54
CA ASP A 723 -2.55 -16.15 26.76
C ASP A 723 -2.60 -15.17 27.93
N ALA A 724 -2.24 -13.92 27.68
CA ALA A 724 -2.28 -12.85 28.68
C ALA A 724 -3.71 -12.54 29.16
N LEU A 725 -4.69 -12.50 28.25
CA LEU A 725 -6.11 -12.30 28.57
C LEU A 725 -6.64 -13.46 29.41
N ILE A 726 -6.32 -14.72 29.07
CA ILE A 726 -6.68 -15.90 29.84
C ILE A 726 -6.09 -15.85 31.26
N LYS A 727 -4.79 -15.53 31.39
CA LYS A 727 -4.12 -15.38 32.68
C LYS A 727 -4.71 -14.25 33.53
N ALA A 728 -5.20 -13.19 32.88
CA ALA A 728 -5.88 -12.08 33.53
C ALA A 728 -7.38 -12.35 33.81
N ASN A 729 -7.89 -13.51 33.44
CA ASN A 729 -9.31 -13.92 33.55
C ASN A 729 -10.26 -12.90 32.87
N LYS A 730 -9.93 -12.47 31.65
CA LYS A 730 -10.72 -11.55 30.85
C LYS A 730 -11.59 -12.28 29.84
N ASP A 731 -12.81 -11.76 29.64
CA ASP A 731 -13.69 -12.22 28.57
C ASP A 731 -13.32 -11.54 27.25
N PHE A 732 -13.11 -12.31 26.19
CA PHE A 732 -12.83 -11.86 24.83
C PHE A 732 -13.34 -12.88 23.81
N ASP A 733 -13.42 -12.49 22.56
CA ASP A 733 -13.76 -13.38 21.44
C ASP A 733 -12.54 -13.58 20.54
N LEU A 734 -12.38 -14.80 20.00
CA LEU A 734 -11.27 -15.17 19.12
C LEU A 734 -11.83 -15.85 17.86
N LEU A 735 -11.34 -15.42 16.69
CA LEU A 735 -11.67 -16.02 15.40
C LEU A 735 -10.38 -16.34 14.63
N MET A 736 -9.92 -17.57 14.70
CA MET A 736 -8.82 -18.06 13.86
C MET A 736 -9.40 -18.51 12.52
N ILE A 737 -8.80 -18.04 11.41
CA ILE A 737 -9.20 -18.39 10.04
C ILE A 737 -8.23 -19.46 9.52
N PRO A 738 -8.65 -20.73 9.42
CA PRO A 738 -7.77 -21.82 8.98
C PRO A 738 -7.25 -21.58 7.56
N ASN A 739 -5.95 -21.76 7.39
CA ASN A 739 -5.20 -21.64 6.12
C ASN A 739 -5.29 -20.26 5.42
N ALA A 740 -5.82 -19.25 6.09
CA ALA A 740 -5.80 -17.90 5.57
C ALA A 740 -4.47 -17.23 5.86
N GLU A 741 -3.98 -16.48 4.90
CA GLU A 741 -2.83 -15.58 4.98
C GLU A 741 -3.22 -14.25 5.62
N HIS A 742 -2.36 -13.24 5.50
CA HIS A 742 -2.51 -11.94 6.20
C HIS A 742 -3.83 -11.21 5.88
N ASN A 743 -4.29 -11.23 4.63
CA ASN A 743 -5.49 -10.51 4.18
C ASN A 743 -6.75 -11.39 4.09
N TYR A 744 -6.68 -12.62 4.60
CA TYR A 744 -7.78 -13.60 4.64
C TYR A 744 -8.34 -14.07 3.28
N GLU A 745 -7.93 -13.50 2.15
CA GLU A 745 -8.29 -13.84 0.77
C GLU A 745 -9.77 -14.24 0.62
N ALA A 746 -10.05 -15.49 0.25
CA ALA A 746 -11.42 -15.98 0.06
C ALA A 746 -12.30 -15.91 1.33
N ALA A 747 -11.70 -15.83 2.52
CA ALA A 747 -12.42 -15.67 3.78
C ALA A 747 -12.72 -14.21 4.13
N ASN A 748 -12.17 -13.24 3.40
CA ASN A 748 -12.34 -11.80 3.69
C ASN A 748 -13.82 -11.37 3.79
N PRO A 749 -14.77 -11.80 2.91
CA PRO A 749 -16.18 -11.47 3.07
C PRO A 749 -16.78 -11.98 4.40
N TYR A 750 -16.36 -13.17 4.84
CA TYR A 750 -16.79 -13.72 6.13
C TYR A 750 -16.25 -12.88 7.29
N VAL A 751 -14.96 -12.51 7.27
CA VAL A 751 -14.34 -11.67 8.30
C VAL A 751 -15.00 -10.29 8.36
N THR A 752 -15.27 -9.66 7.22
CA THR A 752 -15.97 -8.37 7.13
C THR A 752 -17.36 -8.46 7.76
N ARG A 753 -18.14 -9.50 7.41
CA ARG A 753 -19.45 -9.73 8.04
C ARG A 753 -19.34 -9.90 9.55
N ARG A 754 -18.38 -10.68 10.05
CA ARG A 754 -18.18 -10.91 11.50
C ARG A 754 -17.81 -9.62 12.24
N ARG A 755 -17.04 -8.73 11.62
CA ARG A 755 -16.78 -7.37 12.13
C ARG A 755 -18.06 -6.56 12.23
N TRP A 756 -18.91 -6.57 11.19
CA TRP A 756 -20.20 -5.88 11.21
C TRP A 756 -21.12 -6.43 12.29
N ASP A 757 -21.25 -7.76 12.39
CA ASP A 757 -22.04 -8.44 13.43
C ASP A 757 -21.59 -8.02 14.84
N TYR A 758 -20.27 -7.87 15.03
CA TYR A 758 -19.71 -7.53 16.33
C TYR A 758 -20.08 -6.10 16.76
N PHE A 759 -19.94 -5.14 15.88
CA PHE A 759 -20.36 -3.76 16.13
C PHE A 759 -21.88 -3.63 16.27
N VAL A 760 -22.67 -4.28 15.42
CA VAL A 760 -24.13 -4.28 15.55
C VAL A 760 -24.55 -4.84 16.89
N ARG A 761 -23.97 -5.93 17.34
CA ARG A 761 -24.36 -6.60 18.59
C ARG A 761 -23.92 -5.81 19.81
N TYR A 762 -22.69 -5.40 19.88
CA TYR A 762 -22.09 -4.89 21.12
C TYR A 762 -21.99 -3.38 21.20
N LEU A 763 -21.96 -2.66 20.08
CA LEU A 763 -21.87 -1.21 20.07
C LEU A 763 -23.24 -0.55 19.80
N ALA A 764 -24.02 -1.09 18.84
CA ALA A 764 -25.37 -0.61 18.56
C ALA A 764 -26.41 -1.23 19.51
N GLY A 765 -26.12 -2.36 20.16
CA GLY A 765 -27.06 -3.13 20.99
C GLY A 765 -28.15 -3.81 20.18
N GLY A 766 -27.91 -4.10 18.91
CA GLY A 766 -28.82 -4.73 17.99
C GLY A 766 -28.61 -6.25 17.85
N VAL A 767 -29.46 -6.88 17.06
CA VAL A 767 -29.33 -8.29 16.70
C VAL A 767 -28.97 -8.36 15.21
N PRO A 768 -27.77 -8.84 14.84
CA PRO A 768 -27.40 -9.02 13.45
C PRO A 768 -28.20 -10.14 12.77
N PRO A 769 -28.36 -10.15 11.46
CA PRO A 769 -28.96 -11.26 10.73
C PRO A 769 -28.10 -12.51 10.86
N GLU A 770 -28.72 -13.65 10.96
CA GLU A 770 -28.04 -14.93 10.99
C GLU A 770 -27.48 -15.23 9.58
N GLU A 771 -26.23 -15.73 9.52
CA GLU A 771 -25.58 -16.32 8.33
C GLU A 771 -25.68 -15.47 7.05
N TYR A 772 -25.66 -14.14 7.18
CA TYR A 772 -25.66 -13.27 5.99
C TYR A 772 -24.47 -13.60 5.10
N GLN A 773 -24.72 -13.82 3.82
CA GLN A 773 -23.69 -14.10 2.82
C GLN A 773 -23.39 -12.86 2.02
N MET A 774 -22.20 -12.29 2.20
CA MET A 774 -21.66 -11.27 1.32
C MET A 774 -21.26 -11.91 -0.01
N LYS A 775 -21.14 -11.09 -1.06
CA LYS A 775 -20.60 -11.54 -2.34
C LYS A 775 -19.23 -12.20 -2.14
N PRO A 776 -18.97 -13.35 -2.78
CA PRO A 776 -17.68 -13.99 -2.70
C PRO A 776 -16.56 -13.05 -3.16
N TRP A 777 -15.43 -13.11 -2.49
CA TRP A 777 -14.23 -12.43 -2.95
C TRP A 777 -13.74 -13.09 -4.24
N ASP A 778 -13.66 -12.31 -5.30
CA ASP A 778 -13.15 -12.76 -6.60
C ASP A 778 -11.80 -12.08 -6.86
N ARG A 779 -10.72 -12.87 -6.80
CA ARG A 779 -9.35 -12.40 -7.05
C ARG A 779 -9.21 -11.72 -8.40
N GLN A 780 -9.90 -12.22 -9.42
CA GLN A 780 -9.89 -11.61 -10.76
C GLN A 780 -10.71 -10.31 -10.80
N GLN A 781 -11.84 -10.25 -10.09
CA GLN A 781 -12.61 -9.02 -9.95
C GLN A 781 -11.88 -8.00 -9.08
N ALA A 782 -11.21 -8.42 -8.01
CA ALA A 782 -10.38 -7.55 -7.18
C ALA A 782 -9.19 -6.97 -7.96
N ALA A 783 -8.48 -7.79 -8.73
CA ALA A 783 -7.42 -7.33 -9.62
C ALA A 783 -7.95 -6.41 -10.74
N ARG A 784 -9.15 -6.69 -11.27
CA ARG A 784 -9.85 -5.85 -12.26
C ARG A 784 -10.34 -4.54 -11.65
N ALA A 785 -10.87 -4.56 -10.43
CA ALA A 785 -11.28 -3.36 -9.69
C ALA A 785 -10.07 -2.51 -9.30
N GLN A 786 -8.95 -3.13 -8.93
CA GLN A 786 -7.67 -2.45 -8.71
C GLN A 786 -7.12 -1.86 -10.01
N SER A 787 -7.31 -2.50 -11.14
CA SER A 787 -6.93 -1.93 -12.45
C SER A 787 -7.86 -0.83 -12.95
N VAL A 788 -9.02 -0.62 -12.31
CA VAL A 788 -10.03 0.39 -12.70
C VAL A 788 -10.30 1.41 -11.60
N GLY A 789 -9.94 1.14 -10.34
CA GLY A 789 -10.40 1.93 -9.19
C GLY A 789 -9.40 2.22 -8.06
N GLN A 790 -8.11 1.90 -8.18
CA GLN A 790 -7.07 2.36 -7.24
C GLN A 790 -6.20 3.41 -7.86
#